data_d0dc84d7b4dd5ad8f6933369493bdb22
#
_entry.id   d0dc84d7b4dd5ad8f6933369493bdb22
#
_cell.length_a   1.000
_cell.length_b   1.000
_cell.length_c   1.000
_cell.angle_alpha   90.00
_cell.angle_beta   90.00
_cell.angle_gamma   90.00
#
_symmetry.space_group_name_H-M   'P 1'
#
loop_
_entity.id
_entity.type
_entity.pdbx_description
1 polymer ?
#
loop_
_entity_poly.entity_id
_entity_poly.type
_entity_poly.pdbx_seq_one_letter_code
_entity_poly.pdbx_strand_id
1 'polypeptide(L)'
;MRYPYTEIETKWQKFWEDNNIHKTDLSKTDNKLYCLVMFIYPSGAKLHCGHWYNYGPTDSWARYKKLKGFNVFEPMGYDAFGLPAENYAIKTGIHPYDSTMTNIKDIRQQLKNIGCMYDWDSELMTCVPEYYKWNQWLFVQLYKKGLAYRKNAPVNWCPNDQTVLANEQVQADGTCERCGTLVIQKNLTQWFFKITDYAEELLKELDNINWPEKTKLMQKNWIGKSTGAEVNFKIDGHDKELTVFTTRPDTLFGATYMVLAPEHSLVDTITTNEFKPEVEKYKSSTKSMSEIDRTSTVKEKTGVFTGSYAVNPVNNKKIPIWIADYVLITYGTGAIMAVPGQDERDWEFAEKFNLPIVRTVKTSDGFDGKAFTGDGPAINSDFLDGLNVIDAKKKMIDWLEDKGIGRRKINYRLRDWLISRQRYWGTPIPVIHCPECGEVPVEEKDLPVELPYNVEFKPGGESPLTSNKEFINVKCPKCGADAKRDPDTMDTFVDSSWYYFRYLNPGFKDKIFDTSLTDKWVPVDRYVGGAEHATMHLLYARFIHKFLRDLGYTKSSEPFLNLIHQGTITNQGAKMSKSKGNVVNPDEFTSKFGADVFRLYLMFMGPYEMGGDWSDKGISGTDRFVQRTYELFSRFPQIMEKTAAKSIYDIGLLKEEEKIVYRKVNQTIKKFDEEIENFRFNTAIASLMELLNELVKSLDKCSPKIQSYALERFGILVSPVAPHLAEECLQIIGRNDSIFKSPVWYNADPEALIEDKVNFAVQVNGKLRATIEMPINSAQEEVKKGVMVEDKVLKYLEGKAIVKEIFVKNKIYNIVVK
;
A
#
# COMPACT_ATOMS: atom_id res chain seq x y z
N MET A 1 -17.12 13.35 -38.72
CA MET A 1 -17.14 11.85 -38.79
C MET A 1 -16.98 11.34 -37.36
N ARG A 2 -17.85 10.44 -36.89
CA ARG A 2 -17.74 9.94 -35.52
C ARG A 2 -16.60 8.91 -35.46
N TYR A 3 -15.83 8.93 -34.36
CA TYR A 3 -14.76 7.93 -34.08
C TYR A 3 -15.36 6.52 -33.97
N PRO A 4 -15.05 5.60 -34.90
CA PRO A 4 -15.63 4.25 -34.93
C PRO A 4 -14.84 3.33 -33.99
N TYR A 5 -14.95 3.56 -32.67
CA TYR A 5 -14.12 2.93 -31.64
C TYR A 5 -14.14 1.40 -31.72
N THR A 6 -15.30 0.78 -31.96
CA THR A 6 -15.40 -0.68 -31.98
C THR A 6 -14.50 -1.31 -33.05
N GLU A 7 -14.49 -0.72 -34.26
CA GLU A 7 -13.67 -1.21 -35.37
C GLU A 7 -12.17 -0.96 -35.12
N ILE A 8 -11.85 0.25 -34.65
CA ILE A 8 -10.46 0.68 -34.43
C ILE A 8 -9.84 -0.08 -33.26
N GLU A 9 -10.53 -0.20 -32.13
CA GLU A 9 -10.03 -0.91 -30.95
C GLU A 9 -9.82 -2.39 -31.27
N THR A 10 -10.78 -3.05 -31.94
CA THR A 10 -10.64 -4.45 -32.37
C THR A 10 -9.46 -4.65 -33.32
N LYS A 11 -9.29 -3.74 -34.31
CA LYS A 11 -8.18 -3.75 -35.25
C LYS A 11 -6.83 -3.72 -34.53
N TRP A 12 -6.66 -2.76 -33.63
CA TRP A 12 -5.36 -2.55 -32.98
C TRP A 12 -5.06 -3.58 -31.90
N GLN A 13 -6.03 -4.03 -31.12
CA GLN A 13 -5.88 -5.13 -30.17
C GLN A 13 -5.42 -6.40 -30.87
N LYS A 14 -6.07 -6.73 -31.98
CA LYS A 14 -5.65 -7.88 -32.80
C LYS A 14 -4.25 -7.70 -33.39
N PHE A 15 -3.92 -6.50 -33.87
CA PHE A 15 -2.58 -6.21 -34.39
C PHE A 15 -1.51 -6.40 -33.31
N TRP A 16 -1.74 -5.90 -32.09
CA TRP A 16 -0.81 -6.05 -30.98
C TRP A 16 -0.63 -7.50 -30.55
N GLU A 17 -1.70 -8.29 -30.54
CA GLU A 17 -1.65 -9.71 -30.22
C GLU A 17 -0.90 -10.50 -31.30
N ASP A 18 -1.26 -10.34 -32.57
CA ASP A 18 -0.64 -11.03 -33.71
C ASP A 18 0.87 -10.74 -33.86
N ASN A 19 1.31 -9.56 -33.42
CA ASN A 19 2.70 -9.11 -33.49
C ASN A 19 3.46 -9.22 -32.16
N ASN A 20 2.86 -9.79 -31.11
CA ASN A 20 3.45 -9.92 -29.76
C ASN A 20 4.03 -8.58 -29.23
N ILE A 21 3.34 -7.45 -29.47
CA ILE A 21 3.84 -6.11 -29.15
C ILE A 21 4.11 -5.93 -27.65
N HIS A 22 3.39 -6.67 -26.81
CA HIS A 22 3.45 -6.54 -25.35
C HIS A 22 4.42 -7.53 -24.69
N LYS A 23 4.95 -8.48 -25.45
CA LYS A 23 5.93 -9.44 -24.97
C LYS A 23 7.24 -8.73 -24.66
N THR A 24 7.80 -9.01 -23.49
CA THR A 24 9.07 -8.46 -23.02
C THR A 24 10.20 -9.42 -23.29
N ASP A 25 11.29 -8.93 -23.83
CA ASP A 25 12.53 -9.71 -23.95
C ASP A 25 13.31 -9.63 -22.63
N LEU A 26 13.08 -10.59 -21.73
CA LEU A 26 13.73 -10.64 -20.42
C LEU A 26 15.25 -10.81 -20.47
N SER A 27 15.84 -11.14 -21.63
CA SER A 27 17.28 -11.21 -21.80
C SER A 27 17.94 -9.83 -21.89
N LYS A 28 17.18 -8.82 -22.33
CA LYS A 28 17.62 -7.42 -22.45
C LYS A 28 17.41 -6.67 -21.16
N THR A 29 18.48 -6.43 -20.44
CA THR A 29 18.48 -5.78 -19.13
C THR A 29 18.99 -4.34 -19.15
N ASP A 30 19.52 -3.88 -20.26
CA ASP A 30 19.86 -2.49 -20.48
C ASP A 30 18.56 -1.66 -20.52
N ASN A 31 18.46 -0.65 -19.68
CA ASN A 31 17.22 0.12 -19.49
C ASN A 31 15.99 -0.74 -19.15
N LYS A 32 16.17 -1.83 -18.40
CA LYS A 32 15.05 -2.62 -17.92
C LYS A 32 14.14 -1.79 -16.99
N LEU A 33 12.84 -2.06 -17.04
CA LEU A 33 11.87 -1.50 -16.11
C LEU A 33 10.83 -2.55 -15.75
N TYR A 34 10.85 -2.98 -14.52
CA TYR A 34 9.81 -3.86 -13.98
C TYR A 34 8.70 -3.01 -13.36
N CYS A 35 7.62 -2.85 -14.09
CA CYS A 35 6.40 -2.17 -13.65
C CYS A 35 5.38 -3.22 -13.21
N LEU A 36 4.88 -3.15 -11.98
CA LEU A 36 3.98 -4.15 -11.44
C LEU A 36 2.83 -3.49 -10.71
N VAL A 37 1.62 -3.94 -11.03
CA VAL A 37 0.41 -3.66 -10.24
C VAL A 37 0.12 -4.84 -9.31
N MET A 38 -0.48 -4.57 -8.16
CA MET A 38 -1.01 -5.65 -7.31
C MET A 38 -2.02 -6.47 -8.12
N PHE A 39 -1.83 -7.79 -8.15
CA PHE A 39 -2.65 -8.67 -8.96
C PHE A 39 -4.06 -8.87 -8.38
N ILE A 40 -4.94 -9.47 -9.16
CA ILE A 40 -6.38 -9.42 -8.97
C ILE A 40 -6.84 -10.60 -8.14
N TYR A 41 -7.78 -10.37 -7.19
CA TYR A 41 -8.60 -11.42 -6.61
C TYR A 41 -9.77 -11.73 -7.54
N PRO A 42 -9.84 -12.90 -8.18
CA PRO A 42 -10.95 -13.27 -9.08
C PRO A 42 -12.19 -13.73 -8.29
N SER A 43 -12.56 -13.00 -7.24
CA SER A 43 -13.67 -13.30 -6.34
C SER A 43 -15.06 -12.93 -6.88
N GLY A 44 -15.12 -12.47 -8.11
CA GLY A 44 -16.37 -12.12 -8.80
C GLY A 44 -16.16 -12.01 -10.29
N ALA A 45 -17.23 -12.19 -11.06
CA ALA A 45 -17.18 -12.34 -12.52
C ALA A 45 -16.65 -11.12 -13.30
N LYS A 46 -16.56 -9.93 -12.68
CA LYS A 46 -16.18 -8.71 -13.40
C LYS A 46 -15.38 -7.76 -12.53
N LEU A 47 -14.50 -7.02 -13.20
CA LEU A 47 -13.80 -5.86 -12.63
C LEU A 47 -14.78 -4.68 -12.47
N HIS A 48 -14.51 -3.82 -11.51
CA HIS A 48 -15.21 -2.54 -11.33
C HIS A 48 -14.26 -1.36 -11.58
N CYS A 49 -14.81 -0.15 -11.68
CA CYS A 49 -14.03 1.06 -11.96
C CYS A 49 -12.84 1.27 -11.02
N GLY A 50 -12.94 0.86 -9.75
CA GLY A 50 -11.81 0.95 -8.81
C GLY A 50 -10.62 0.08 -9.20
N HIS A 51 -10.83 -1.10 -9.78
CA HIS A 51 -9.75 -1.91 -10.33
C HIS A 51 -9.10 -1.20 -11.54
N TRP A 52 -9.94 -0.68 -12.45
CA TRP A 52 -9.46 0.02 -13.64
C TRP A 52 -8.69 1.29 -13.34
N TYR A 53 -9.03 1.95 -12.23
CA TYR A 53 -8.29 3.12 -11.74
C TYR A 53 -6.87 2.79 -11.29
N ASN A 54 -6.61 1.52 -10.96
CA ASN A 54 -5.25 1.05 -10.70
C ASN A 54 -4.55 0.64 -12.01
N TYR A 55 -5.20 -0.18 -12.83
CA TYR A 55 -4.58 -0.81 -13.99
C TYR A 55 -4.37 0.13 -15.18
N GLY A 56 -5.38 0.90 -15.55
CA GLY A 56 -5.31 1.78 -16.72
C GLY A 56 -4.23 2.88 -16.62
N PRO A 57 -4.19 3.66 -15.54
CA PRO A 57 -3.13 4.66 -15.35
C PRO A 57 -1.72 4.07 -15.25
N THR A 58 -1.56 2.92 -14.60
CA THR A 58 -0.25 2.25 -14.52
C THR A 58 0.22 1.77 -15.88
N ASP A 59 -0.65 1.13 -16.67
CA ASP A 59 -0.37 0.78 -18.07
C ASP A 59 -0.02 2.03 -18.90
N SER A 60 -0.69 3.15 -18.67
CA SER A 60 -0.37 4.40 -19.38
C SER A 60 1.03 4.91 -19.06
N TRP A 61 1.45 4.82 -17.80
CA TRP A 61 2.82 5.14 -17.40
C TRP A 61 3.83 4.13 -17.99
N ALA A 62 3.51 2.84 -17.98
CA ALA A 62 4.35 1.80 -18.56
C ALA A 62 4.55 2.00 -20.07
N ARG A 63 3.46 2.34 -20.82
CA ARG A 63 3.54 2.71 -22.25
C ARG A 63 4.43 3.93 -22.50
N TYR A 64 4.28 4.97 -21.69
CA TYR A 64 5.16 6.14 -21.76
C TYR A 64 6.63 5.75 -21.57
N LYS A 65 6.95 4.91 -20.60
CA LYS A 65 8.32 4.41 -20.41
C LYS A 65 8.83 3.60 -21.59
N LYS A 66 7.97 2.76 -22.18
CA LYS A 66 8.31 2.01 -23.40
C LYS A 66 8.64 2.93 -24.56
N LEU A 67 7.87 4.01 -24.75
CA LEU A 67 8.15 5.03 -25.77
C LEU A 67 9.49 5.75 -25.55
N LYS A 68 9.90 5.91 -24.30
CA LYS A 68 11.22 6.47 -23.92
C LYS A 68 12.38 5.47 -24.06
N GLY A 69 12.12 4.28 -24.58
CA GLY A 69 13.14 3.27 -24.89
C GLY A 69 13.48 2.33 -23.74
N PHE A 70 12.65 2.29 -22.68
CA PHE A 70 12.81 1.27 -21.66
C PHE A 70 12.29 -0.09 -22.15
N ASN A 71 12.99 -1.16 -21.75
CA ASN A 71 12.49 -2.52 -21.87
C ASN A 71 11.54 -2.79 -20.68
N VAL A 72 10.25 -2.55 -20.90
CA VAL A 72 9.23 -2.59 -19.84
C VAL A 72 8.67 -3.99 -19.72
N PHE A 73 8.74 -4.55 -18.52
CA PHE A 73 8.07 -5.77 -18.12
C PHE A 73 6.87 -5.44 -17.24
N GLU A 74 5.67 -5.68 -17.76
CA GLU A 74 4.40 -5.45 -17.09
C GLU A 74 3.57 -6.74 -17.14
N PRO A 75 3.74 -7.68 -16.21
CA PRO A 75 2.96 -8.91 -16.16
C PRO A 75 1.63 -8.73 -15.44
N MET A 76 0.70 -9.67 -15.64
CA MET A 76 -0.57 -9.76 -14.94
C MET A 76 -0.87 -11.20 -14.52
N GLY A 77 -1.54 -11.36 -13.37
CA GLY A 77 -1.98 -12.65 -12.85
C GLY A 77 -3.10 -12.52 -11.83
N TYR A 78 -3.40 -13.64 -11.17
CA TYR A 78 -4.58 -13.75 -10.32
C TYR A 78 -4.20 -14.35 -8.96
N ASP A 79 -4.50 -13.63 -7.89
CA ASP A 79 -4.51 -14.17 -6.54
C ASP A 79 -5.80 -14.96 -6.34
N ALA A 80 -5.75 -16.22 -6.69
CA ALA A 80 -6.93 -17.00 -7.04
C ALA A 80 -7.49 -17.86 -5.90
N PHE A 81 -6.80 -17.91 -4.76
CA PHE A 81 -7.30 -18.53 -3.54
C PHE A 81 -8.14 -17.56 -2.70
N GLY A 82 -8.79 -18.08 -1.69
CA GLY A 82 -9.46 -17.28 -0.65
C GLY A 82 -10.93 -17.57 -0.45
N LEU A 83 -11.41 -17.06 0.67
CA LEU A 83 -12.73 -17.25 1.23
C LEU A 83 -13.91 -16.85 0.30
N PRO A 84 -13.82 -15.79 -0.52
CA PRO A 84 -14.97 -15.40 -1.36
C PRO A 84 -15.41 -16.47 -2.35
N ALA A 85 -14.47 -17.22 -2.94
CA ALA A 85 -14.80 -18.32 -3.87
C ALA A 85 -15.44 -19.51 -3.14
N GLU A 86 -14.97 -19.83 -1.94
CA GLU A 86 -15.54 -20.87 -1.09
C GLU A 86 -16.96 -20.49 -0.61
N ASN A 87 -17.16 -19.27 -0.18
CA ASN A 87 -18.49 -18.76 0.21
C ASN A 87 -19.47 -18.77 -0.99
N TYR A 88 -18.96 -18.50 -2.19
CA TYR A 88 -19.76 -18.62 -3.41
C TYR A 88 -20.16 -20.08 -3.67
N ALA A 89 -19.25 -21.03 -3.49
CA ALA A 89 -19.53 -22.46 -3.64
C ALA A 89 -20.59 -22.93 -2.63
N ILE A 90 -20.51 -22.49 -1.37
CA ILE A 90 -21.53 -22.80 -0.35
C ILE A 90 -22.92 -22.32 -0.77
N LYS A 91 -23.02 -21.14 -1.40
CA LYS A 91 -24.29 -20.54 -1.83
C LYS A 91 -24.86 -21.18 -3.09
N THR A 92 -24.01 -21.56 -4.03
CA THR A 92 -24.42 -21.92 -5.40
C THR A 92 -24.26 -23.40 -5.71
N GLY A 93 -23.46 -24.13 -4.94
CA GLY A 93 -23.05 -25.51 -5.23
C GLY A 93 -22.00 -25.61 -6.35
N ILE A 94 -21.49 -24.49 -6.88
CA ILE A 94 -20.44 -24.48 -7.89
C ILE A 94 -19.07 -24.57 -7.20
N HIS A 95 -18.26 -25.54 -7.64
CA HIS A 95 -16.93 -25.74 -7.05
C HIS A 95 -16.07 -24.48 -7.14
N PRO A 96 -15.28 -24.13 -6.08
CA PRO A 96 -14.44 -22.90 -6.06
C PRO A 96 -13.47 -22.82 -7.24
N TYR A 97 -12.89 -23.95 -7.65
CA TYR A 97 -12.01 -24.02 -8.82
C TYR A 97 -12.72 -23.56 -10.09
N ASP A 98 -13.92 -24.12 -10.37
CA ASP A 98 -14.64 -23.83 -11.61
C ASP A 98 -15.11 -22.37 -11.68
N SER A 99 -15.64 -21.86 -10.58
CA SER A 99 -16.05 -20.45 -10.50
C SER A 99 -14.85 -19.50 -10.63
N THR A 100 -13.71 -19.83 -10.02
CA THR A 100 -12.50 -19.04 -10.11
C THR A 100 -11.94 -19.02 -11.52
N MET A 101 -11.85 -20.17 -12.18
CA MET A 101 -11.35 -20.26 -13.57
C MET A 101 -12.26 -19.52 -14.56
N THR A 102 -13.57 -19.57 -14.33
CA THR A 102 -14.54 -18.78 -15.13
C THR A 102 -14.31 -17.28 -14.94
N ASN A 103 -14.19 -16.83 -13.70
CA ASN A 103 -13.92 -15.43 -13.40
C ASN A 103 -12.60 -14.95 -13.98
N ILE A 104 -11.53 -15.75 -13.92
CA ILE A 104 -10.23 -15.44 -14.54
C ILE A 104 -10.37 -15.22 -16.03
N LYS A 105 -11.10 -16.10 -16.73
CA LYS A 105 -11.34 -15.97 -18.17
C LYS A 105 -12.04 -14.65 -18.50
N ASP A 106 -13.08 -14.30 -17.76
CA ASP A 106 -13.84 -13.06 -17.98
C ASP A 106 -13.01 -11.82 -17.69
N ILE A 107 -12.28 -11.81 -16.58
CA ILE A 107 -11.38 -10.72 -16.19
C ILE A 107 -10.26 -10.53 -17.21
N ARG A 108 -9.63 -11.63 -17.67
CA ARG A 108 -8.60 -11.57 -18.73
C ARG A 108 -9.16 -10.89 -19.99
N GLN A 109 -10.38 -11.25 -20.39
CA GLN A 109 -11.00 -10.63 -21.55
C GLN A 109 -11.27 -9.15 -21.34
N GLN A 110 -11.72 -8.74 -20.14
CA GLN A 110 -11.90 -7.33 -19.83
C GLN A 110 -10.58 -6.55 -19.87
N LEU A 111 -9.48 -7.10 -19.33
CA LEU A 111 -8.15 -6.51 -19.40
C LEU A 111 -7.63 -6.35 -20.83
N LYS A 112 -7.89 -7.33 -21.69
CA LYS A 112 -7.56 -7.23 -23.12
C LYS A 112 -8.41 -6.17 -23.82
N ASN A 113 -9.72 -6.13 -23.55
CA ASN A 113 -10.65 -5.21 -24.20
C ASN A 113 -10.32 -3.73 -23.91
N ILE A 114 -9.79 -3.40 -22.76
CA ILE A 114 -9.38 -2.02 -22.44
C ILE A 114 -7.98 -1.69 -22.98
N GLY A 115 -7.30 -2.65 -23.59
CA GLY A 115 -6.04 -2.46 -24.27
C GLY A 115 -4.82 -2.32 -23.35
N CYS A 116 -4.81 -2.97 -22.18
CA CYS A 116 -3.61 -3.02 -21.35
C CYS A 116 -2.49 -3.81 -22.01
N MET A 117 -1.23 -3.35 -21.84
CA MET A 117 -0.07 -3.95 -22.51
C MET A 117 0.64 -5.02 -21.65
N TYR A 118 -0.14 -5.86 -20.98
CA TYR A 118 0.42 -6.92 -20.16
C TYR A 118 1.13 -7.99 -20.98
N ASP A 119 2.26 -8.47 -20.46
CA ASP A 119 2.96 -9.63 -20.99
C ASP A 119 2.22 -10.92 -20.58
N TRP A 120 1.30 -11.37 -21.44
CA TRP A 120 0.45 -12.54 -21.18
C TRP A 120 1.20 -13.88 -21.18
N ASP A 121 2.43 -13.95 -21.71
CA ASP A 121 3.27 -15.14 -21.60
C ASP A 121 3.76 -15.34 -20.16
N SER A 122 3.73 -14.28 -19.37
CA SER A 122 4.10 -14.28 -17.94
C SER A 122 2.90 -14.39 -16.99
N GLU A 123 1.72 -14.74 -17.52
CA GLU A 123 0.52 -14.87 -16.69
C GLU A 123 0.66 -15.99 -15.64
N LEU A 124 0.17 -15.76 -14.44
CA LEU A 124 0.13 -16.76 -13.37
C LEU A 124 -1.19 -16.77 -12.61
N MET A 125 -1.49 -17.92 -12.00
CA MET A 125 -2.65 -18.14 -11.14
C MET A 125 -2.20 -18.87 -9.88
N THR A 126 -2.51 -18.32 -8.70
CA THR A 126 -2.01 -18.89 -7.44
C THR A 126 -2.66 -20.22 -7.06
N CYS A 127 -3.86 -20.53 -7.60
CA CYS A 127 -4.62 -21.72 -7.26
C CYS A 127 -4.25 -22.98 -8.05
N VAL A 128 -3.30 -22.91 -8.97
CA VAL A 128 -2.87 -24.08 -9.72
C VAL A 128 -1.70 -24.81 -9.02
N PRO A 129 -1.65 -26.16 -9.10
CA PRO A 129 -0.62 -26.95 -8.43
C PRO A 129 0.81 -26.52 -8.76
N GLU A 130 1.07 -26.08 -9.99
CA GLU A 130 2.36 -25.60 -10.47
C GLU A 130 2.82 -24.33 -9.75
N TYR A 131 1.89 -23.54 -9.18
CA TYR A 131 2.18 -22.38 -8.38
C TYR A 131 2.25 -22.73 -6.88
N TYR A 132 1.17 -23.27 -6.31
CA TYR A 132 1.11 -23.45 -4.87
C TYR A 132 2.04 -24.55 -4.33
N LYS A 133 2.57 -25.44 -5.18
CA LYS A 133 3.73 -26.28 -4.84
C LYS A 133 4.84 -25.47 -4.20
N TRP A 134 5.08 -24.26 -4.68
CA TRP A 134 6.17 -23.43 -4.20
C TRP A 134 5.83 -22.69 -2.91
N ASN A 135 4.58 -22.42 -2.61
CA ASN A 135 4.14 -21.99 -1.28
C ASN A 135 4.42 -23.10 -0.25
N GLN A 136 4.14 -24.34 -0.62
CA GLN A 136 4.42 -25.49 0.23
C GLN A 136 5.92 -25.70 0.42
N TRP A 137 6.71 -25.56 -0.63
CA TRP A 137 8.16 -25.59 -0.54
C TRP A 137 8.68 -24.48 0.40
N LEU A 138 8.16 -23.27 0.24
CA LEU A 138 8.50 -22.12 1.11
C LEU A 138 8.21 -22.41 2.58
N PHE A 139 7.03 -22.97 2.86
CA PHE A 139 6.68 -23.41 4.22
C PHE A 139 7.70 -24.44 4.76
N VAL A 140 8.06 -25.43 3.96
CA VAL A 140 9.03 -26.47 4.37
C VAL A 140 10.42 -25.85 4.65
N GLN A 141 10.85 -24.86 3.85
CA GLN A 141 12.12 -24.16 4.13
C GLN A 141 12.04 -23.34 5.43
N LEU A 142 10.95 -22.60 5.66
CA LEU A 142 10.73 -21.87 6.91
C LEU A 142 10.70 -22.82 8.12
N TYR A 143 10.05 -23.98 7.99
CA TYR A 143 10.03 -25.00 9.04
C TYR A 143 11.42 -25.55 9.34
N LYS A 144 12.20 -25.91 8.32
CA LYS A 144 13.60 -26.39 8.47
C LYS A 144 14.50 -25.37 9.17
N LYS A 145 14.22 -24.08 9.01
CA LYS A 145 14.96 -22.99 9.67
C LYS A 145 14.40 -22.62 11.05
N GLY A 146 13.34 -23.28 11.52
CA GLY A 146 12.68 -22.97 12.79
C GLY A 146 11.88 -21.67 12.77
N LEU A 147 11.58 -21.15 11.55
CA LEU A 147 10.79 -19.94 11.33
C LEU A 147 9.30 -20.23 11.09
N ALA A 148 8.93 -21.48 10.80
CA ALA A 148 7.56 -21.95 10.86
C ALA A 148 7.41 -22.87 12.06
N TYR A 149 6.40 -22.62 12.90
CA TYR A 149 6.16 -23.41 14.12
C TYR A 149 4.68 -23.43 14.46
N ARG A 150 4.28 -24.42 15.26
CA ARG A 150 2.91 -24.63 15.70
C ARG A 150 2.78 -24.46 17.21
N LYS A 151 1.76 -23.73 17.65
CA LYS A 151 1.47 -23.60 19.09
C LYS A 151 -0.03 -23.43 19.34
N ASN A 152 -0.47 -23.78 20.54
CA ASN A 152 -1.78 -23.39 21.04
C ASN A 152 -1.72 -21.94 21.54
N ALA A 153 -2.56 -21.09 21.00
CA ALA A 153 -2.59 -19.67 21.34
C ALA A 153 -4.01 -19.12 21.20
N PRO A 154 -4.35 -18.04 21.92
CA PRO A 154 -5.52 -17.24 21.60
C PRO A 154 -5.34 -16.61 20.24
N VAL A 155 -6.31 -16.83 19.35
CA VAL A 155 -6.32 -16.32 17.97
C VAL A 155 -7.60 -15.56 17.71
N ASN A 156 -7.54 -14.61 16.79
CA ASN A 156 -8.71 -13.88 16.35
C ASN A 156 -9.60 -14.80 15.51
N TRP A 157 -10.82 -14.96 15.91
CA TRP A 157 -11.81 -15.80 15.23
C TRP A 157 -12.98 -14.96 14.73
N CYS A 158 -13.29 -15.05 13.44
CA CYS A 158 -14.50 -14.48 12.87
C CYS A 158 -15.65 -15.48 12.98
N PRO A 159 -16.70 -15.20 13.78
CA PRO A 159 -17.82 -16.14 13.95
C PRO A 159 -18.68 -16.30 12.70
N ASN A 160 -18.75 -15.25 11.87
CA ASN A 160 -19.53 -15.29 10.63
C ASN A 160 -18.78 -16.05 9.53
N ASP A 161 -17.52 -15.73 9.32
CA ASP A 161 -16.70 -16.40 8.31
C ASP A 161 -16.15 -17.74 8.79
N GLN A 162 -16.31 -18.06 10.08
CA GLN A 162 -15.88 -19.29 10.73
C GLN A 162 -14.41 -19.65 10.43
N THR A 163 -13.53 -18.66 10.56
CA THR A 163 -12.11 -18.81 10.29
C THR A 163 -11.27 -17.95 11.24
N VAL A 164 -10.02 -18.33 11.36
CA VAL A 164 -8.99 -17.54 12.04
C VAL A 164 -8.56 -16.36 11.17
N LEU A 165 -8.30 -15.24 11.81
CA LEU A 165 -7.78 -14.00 11.19
C LEU A 165 -6.40 -13.70 11.73
N ALA A 166 -5.49 -13.25 10.87
CA ALA A 166 -4.26 -12.60 11.30
C ALA A 166 -4.58 -11.27 12.01
N ASN A 167 -3.68 -10.77 12.83
CA ASN A 167 -3.92 -9.53 13.58
C ASN A 167 -4.21 -8.34 12.65
N GLU A 168 -3.57 -8.33 11.51
CA GLU A 168 -3.67 -7.32 10.46
C GLU A 168 -5.05 -7.31 9.77
N GLN A 169 -5.79 -8.41 9.86
CA GLN A 169 -7.12 -8.60 9.28
C GLN A 169 -8.25 -8.21 10.26
N VAL A 170 -7.90 -7.75 11.45
CA VAL A 170 -8.84 -7.19 12.42
C VAL A 170 -8.78 -5.67 12.36
N GLN A 171 -9.91 -5.02 12.09
CA GLN A 171 -9.99 -3.57 12.01
C GLN A 171 -9.82 -2.92 13.39
N ALA A 172 -9.57 -1.62 13.41
CA ALA A 172 -9.35 -0.87 14.65
C ALA A 172 -10.54 -0.90 15.63
N ASP A 173 -11.75 -1.12 15.11
CA ASP A 173 -12.98 -1.28 15.90
C ASP A 173 -13.22 -2.73 16.36
N GLY A 174 -12.28 -3.64 16.13
CA GLY A 174 -12.38 -5.04 16.51
C GLY A 174 -13.19 -5.91 15.57
N THR A 175 -13.53 -5.42 14.38
CA THR A 175 -14.32 -6.16 13.40
C THR A 175 -13.46 -6.87 12.36
N CYS A 176 -14.00 -7.91 11.74
CA CYS A 176 -13.40 -8.60 10.61
C CYS A 176 -13.33 -7.66 9.39
N GLU A 177 -12.16 -7.53 8.74
CA GLU A 177 -11.95 -6.69 7.56
C GLU A 177 -12.88 -7.01 6.38
N ARG A 178 -13.39 -8.26 6.33
CA ARG A 178 -14.21 -8.76 5.22
C ARG A 178 -15.70 -8.61 5.44
N CYS A 179 -16.19 -9.09 6.60
CA CYS A 179 -17.61 -9.18 6.84
C CYS A 179 -18.13 -8.17 7.88
N GLY A 180 -17.26 -7.41 8.54
CA GLY A 180 -17.62 -6.43 9.56
C GLY A 180 -18.14 -7.03 10.87
N THR A 181 -18.09 -8.36 11.04
CA THR A 181 -18.54 -9.02 12.27
C THR A 181 -17.51 -8.84 13.37
N LEU A 182 -17.97 -8.64 14.60
CA LEU A 182 -17.09 -8.54 15.77
C LEU A 182 -16.28 -9.84 15.95
N VAL A 183 -14.96 -9.68 16.02
CA VAL A 183 -14.02 -10.79 16.19
C VAL A 183 -13.96 -11.21 17.65
N ILE A 184 -13.89 -12.52 17.89
CA ILE A 184 -13.74 -13.10 19.24
C ILE A 184 -12.38 -13.79 19.37
N GLN A 185 -11.92 -13.99 20.61
CA GLN A 185 -10.72 -14.78 20.90
C GLN A 185 -11.11 -16.26 21.06
N LYS A 186 -10.36 -17.15 20.40
CA LYS A 186 -10.51 -18.60 20.52
C LYS A 186 -9.14 -19.25 20.69
N ASN A 187 -8.98 -20.15 21.63
CA ASN A 187 -7.73 -20.90 21.78
C ASN A 187 -7.69 -22.05 20.77
N LEU A 188 -6.76 -21.97 19.84
CA LEU A 188 -6.55 -22.98 18.80
C LEU A 188 -5.06 -23.28 18.62
N THR A 189 -4.75 -24.50 18.24
CA THR A 189 -3.39 -24.88 17.84
C THR A 189 -3.20 -24.55 16.37
N GLN A 190 -2.30 -23.60 16.07
CA GLN A 190 -2.15 -23.00 14.76
C GLN A 190 -0.69 -22.87 14.34
N TRP A 191 -0.44 -22.75 13.04
CA TRP A 191 0.86 -22.46 12.46
C TRP A 191 1.14 -20.97 12.40
N PHE A 192 2.39 -20.62 12.68
CA PHE A 192 2.91 -19.25 12.64
C PHE A 192 4.21 -19.18 11.86
N PHE A 193 4.42 -18.06 11.16
CA PHE A 193 5.74 -17.68 10.66
C PHE A 193 6.35 -16.63 11.59
N LYS A 194 7.63 -16.80 11.95
CA LYS A 194 8.37 -15.91 12.85
C LYS A 194 8.82 -14.62 12.13
N ILE A 195 7.89 -13.80 11.72
CA ILE A 195 8.18 -12.48 11.15
C ILE A 195 8.90 -11.57 12.15
N THR A 196 8.71 -11.83 13.46
CA THR A 196 9.36 -11.06 14.52
C THR A 196 10.87 -11.17 14.53
N ASP A 197 11.44 -12.28 14.02
CA ASP A 197 12.89 -12.47 13.90
C ASP A 197 13.51 -11.49 12.87
N TYR A 198 12.69 -10.94 11.97
CA TYR A 198 13.08 -9.93 10.97
C TYR A 198 12.65 -8.50 11.34
N ALA A 199 12.05 -8.28 12.51
CA ALA A 199 11.45 -6.98 12.89
C ALA A 199 12.44 -5.81 12.80
N GLU A 200 13.68 -5.99 13.28
CA GLU A 200 14.71 -4.94 13.23
C GLU A 200 15.11 -4.61 11.79
N GLU A 201 15.31 -5.63 10.98
CA GLU A 201 15.70 -5.43 9.60
C GLU A 201 14.57 -4.83 8.77
N LEU A 202 13.33 -5.30 8.96
CA LEU A 202 12.14 -4.71 8.34
C LEU A 202 12.00 -3.23 8.69
N LEU A 203 12.36 -2.83 9.91
CA LEU A 203 12.32 -1.44 10.34
C LEU A 203 13.44 -0.61 9.70
N LYS A 204 14.68 -1.09 9.75
CA LYS A 204 15.86 -0.37 9.26
C LYS A 204 15.80 -0.14 7.75
N GLU A 205 15.40 -1.14 6.98
CA GLU A 205 15.39 -1.07 5.52
C GLU A 205 14.27 -0.17 4.95
N LEU A 206 13.32 0.30 5.78
CA LEU A 206 12.34 1.31 5.34
C LEU A 206 12.98 2.63 4.87
N ASP A 207 14.18 2.94 5.33
CA ASP A 207 14.88 4.15 4.94
C ASP A 207 15.52 4.04 3.53
N ASN A 208 15.66 2.82 3.02
CA ASN A 208 16.30 2.50 1.73
C ASN A 208 15.30 2.39 0.55
N ILE A 209 14.00 2.56 0.80
CA ILE A 209 12.94 2.44 -0.21
C ILE A 209 12.19 3.76 -0.40
N ASN A 210 11.84 4.03 -1.65
CA ASN A 210 11.09 5.23 -2.02
C ASN A 210 9.58 4.97 -1.97
N TRP A 211 9.07 4.82 -0.76
CA TRP A 211 7.66 4.61 -0.49
C TRP A 211 7.02 5.85 0.13
N PRO A 212 5.69 6.01 0.02
CA PRO A 212 4.99 7.11 0.68
C PRO A 212 5.27 7.12 2.20
N GLU A 213 5.58 8.29 2.75
CA GLU A 213 5.95 8.43 4.18
C GLU A 213 4.85 7.90 5.11
N LYS A 214 3.59 8.07 4.72
CA LYS A 214 2.45 7.51 5.47
C LYS A 214 2.55 5.98 5.59
N THR A 215 2.92 5.29 4.51
CA THR A 215 3.08 3.82 4.49
C THR A 215 4.24 3.37 5.34
N LYS A 216 5.39 4.06 5.23
CA LYS A 216 6.55 3.81 6.11
C LYS A 216 6.18 4.00 7.57
N LEU A 217 5.46 5.08 7.90
CA LEU A 217 5.02 5.35 9.26
C LEU A 217 4.04 4.27 9.76
N MET A 218 3.12 3.81 8.91
CA MET A 218 2.21 2.70 9.27
C MET A 218 3.00 1.43 9.60
N GLN A 219 3.99 1.06 8.81
CA GLN A 219 4.85 -0.10 9.10
C GLN A 219 5.70 0.11 10.36
N LYS A 220 6.33 1.29 10.52
CA LYS A 220 7.09 1.64 11.73
C LYS A 220 6.23 1.50 12.99
N ASN A 221 5.02 2.03 12.95
CA ASN A 221 4.07 1.94 14.06
C ASN A 221 3.56 0.51 14.28
N TRP A 222 3.37 -0.26 13.23
CA TRP A 222 2.92 -1.66 13.33
C TRP A 222 3.99 -2.56 13.94
N ILE A 223 5.23 -2.44 13.47
CA ILE A 223 6.38 -3.13 14.05
C ILE A 223 6.57 -2.68 15.50
N GLY A 224 6.39 -1.40 15.79
CA GLY A 224 6.29 -0.85 17.14
C GLY A 224 7.50 -1.17 18.00
N LYS A 225 8.72 -0.84 17.52
CA LYS A 225 9.95 -0.99 18.28
C LYS A 225 9.91 -0.13 19.54
N SER A 226 10.13 -0.73 20.68
CA SER A 226 10.28 -0.04 21.96
C SER A 226 11.58 -0.45 22.63
N THR A 227 12.40 0.52 22.97
CA THR A 227 13.65 0.32 23.72
C THR A 227 13.42 0.68 25.17
N GLY A 228 13.81 -0.23 26.06
CA GLY A 228 13.64 -0.05 27.51
C GLY A 228 14.53 -0.98 28.29
N ALA A 229 14.05 -1.38 29.45
CA ALA A 229 14.72 -2.34 30.31
C ALA A 229 13.76 -3.42 30.82
N GLU A 230 14.24 -4.64 30.95
CA GLU A 230 13.68 -5.62 31.88
C GLU A 230 14.22 -5.31 33.26
N VAL A 231 13.37 -5.31 34.26
CA VAL A 231 13.70 -5.02 35.66
C VAL A 231 13.13 -6.12 36.54
N ASN A 232 13.96 -6.71 37.38
CA ASN A 232 13.58 -7.77 38.30
C ASN A 232 13.24 -7.17 39.66
N PHE A 233 12.04 -7.47 40.14
CA PHE A 233 11.57 -7.14 41.48
C PHE A 233 11.47 -8.38 42.34
N LYS A 234 12.14 -8.42 43.49
CA LYS A 234 11.93 -9.47 44.44
C LYS A 234 10.54 -9.41 45.05
N ILE A 235 9.90 -10.57 45.22
CA ILE A 235 8.61 -10.63 45.87
C ILE A 235 8.85 -10.89 47.37
N ASP A 236 8.34 -10.00 48.21
CA ASP A 236 8.53 -10.09 49.64
C ASP A 236 7.98 -11.39 50.23
N GLY A 237 8.77 -12.11 50.98
CA GLY A 237 8.40 -13.42 51.55
C GLY A 237 8.38 -14.60 50.56
N HIS A 238 8.86 -14.43 49.34
CA HIS A 238 8.94 -15.50 48.33
C HIS A 238 10.32 -15.58 47.69
N ASP A 239 10.73 -16.77 47.31
CA ASP A 239 11.97 -17.04 46.53
C ASP A 239 11.77 -16.81 45.03
N LYS A 240 10.84 -15.93 44.66
CA LYS A 240 10.52 -15.60 43.27
C LYS A 240 10.74 -14.14 42.97
N GLU A 241 11.07 -13.89 41.73
CA GLU A 241 11.19 -12.52 41.20
C GLU A 241 10.08 -12.25 40.18
N LEU A 242 9.64 -11.02 40.12
CA LEU A 242 8.74 -10.51 39.12
C LEU A 242 9.52 -9.65 38.13
N THR A 243 9.64 -10.10 36.89
CA THR A 243 10.29 -9.36 35.83
C THR A 243 9.26 -8.49 35.11
N VAL A 244 9.55 -7.20 34.93
CA VAL A 244 8.74 -6.29 34.13
C VAL A 244 9.57 -5.67 33.03
N PHE A 245 8.91 -5.35 31.92
CA PHE A 245 9.50 -4.53 30.87
C PHE A 245 8.95 -3.11 30.97
N THR A 246 9.84 -2.12 30.91
CA THR A 246 9.45 -0.71 30.88
C THR A 246 10.23 0.07 29.81
N THR A 247 9.54 0.96 29.11
CA THR A 247 10.17 1.94 28.20
C THR A 247 10.65 3.19 28.95
N ARG A 248 10.28 3.31 30.23
CA ARG A 248 10.62 4.43 31.10
C ARG A 248 11.36 3.95 32.37
N PRO A 249 12.53 3.30 32.23
CA PRO A 249 13.31 2.89 33.41
C PRO A 249 13.75 4.07 34.27
N ASP A 250 13.87 5.26 33.70
CA ASP A 250 14.16 6.53 34.40
C ASP A 250 13.14 6.87 35.48
N THR A 251 11.91 6.35 35.39
CA THR A 251 10.83 6.61 36.36
C THR A 251 10.70 5.56 37.46
N LEU A 252 11.64 4.63 37.59
CA LEU A 252 11.59 3.48 38.52
C LEU A 252 11.44 3.91 39.97
N PHE A 253 12.00 5.07 40.37
CA PHE A 253 11.81 5.66 41.70
C PHE A 253 10.37 6.05 42.01
N GLY A 254 9.57 6.31 40.99
CA GLY A 254 8.15 6.64 41.08
C GLY A 254 7.22 5.40 40.98
N ALA A 255 7.74 4.19 40.85
CA ALA A 255 6.97 2.98 40.89
C ALA A 255 6.41 2.73 42.29
N THR A 256 5.10 2.88 42.47
CA THR A 256 4.41 2.80 43.75
C THR A 256 3.56 1.56 43.95
N TYR A 257 3.30 0.82 42.90
CA TYR A 257 2.65 -0.50 42.91
C TYR A 257 3.01 -1.28 41.64
N MET A 258 2.69 -2.58 41.68
CA MET A 258 2.86 -3.52 40.57
C MET A 258 1.50 -4.00 40.13
N VAL A 259 1.36 -4.26 38.81
CA VAL A 259 0.13 -4.84 38.26
C VAL A 259 0.46 -6.03 37.36
N LEU A 260 -0.19 -7.14 37.59
CA LEU A 260 -0.09 -8.36 36.80
C LEU A 260 -1.37 -8.54 35.97
N ALA A 261 -1.22 -9.14 34.82
CA ALA A 261 -2.36 -9.69 34.10
C ALA A 261 -3.07 -10.75 34.96
N PRO A 262 -4.40 -10.83 34.97
CA PRO A 262 -5.13 -11.85 35.72
C PRO A 262 -4.71 -13.30 35.40
N GLU A 263 -4.20 -13.53 34.18
CA GLU A 263 -3.73 -14.84 33.69
C GLU A 263 -2.25 -15.13 34.00
N HIS A 264 -1.56 -14.22 34.67
CA HIS A 264 -0.12 -14.37 34.93
C HIS A 264 0.15 -15.54 35.87
N SER A 265 1.12 -16.38 35.54
CA SER A 265 1.40 -17.64 36.27
C SER A 265 1.76 -17.46 37.76
N LEU A 266 2.28 -16.29 38.13
CA LEU A 266 2.63 -16.00 39.54
C LEU A 266 1.40 -15.67 40.39
N VAL A 267 0.27 -15.26 39.83
CA VAL A 267 -0.91 -14.82 40.57
C VAL A 267 -1.36 -15.84 41.59
N ASP A 268 -1.52 -17.08 41.15
CA ASP A 268 -1.98 -18.16 42.05
C ASP A 268 -0.96 -18.49 43.16
N THR A 269 0.33 -18.24 42.88
CA THR A 269 1.42 -18.55 43.85
C THR A 269 1.55 -17.46 44.91
N ILE A 270 1.42 -16.20 44.55
CA ILE A 270 1.67 -15.05 45.40
C ILE A 270 0.43 -14.53 46.12
N THR A 271 -0.77 -14.92 45.67
CA THR A 271 -2.00 -14.50 46.31
C THR A 271 -2.13 -15.11 47.71
N THR A 272 -2.28 -14.26 48.71
CA THR A 272 -2.48 -14.69 50.07
C THR A 272 -3.86 -15.32 50.29
N ASN A 273 -4.02 -16.16 51.28
CA ASN A 273 -5.30 -16.86 51.52
C ASN A 273 -6.46 -15.91 51.77
N GLU A 274 -6.21 -14.77 52.35
CA GLU A 274 -7.21 -13.70 52.60
C GLU A 274 -7.82 -13.16 51.29
N PHE A 275 -6.99 -12.89 50.29
CA PHE A 275 -7.39 -12.25 49.02
C PHE A 275 -7.76 -13.25 47.92
N LYS A 276 -7.53 -14.55 48.15
CA LYS A 276 -7.77 -15.62 47.16
C LYS A 276 -9.21 -15.65 46.61
N PRO A 277 -10.27 -15.52 47.42
CA PRO A 277 -11.65 -15.52 46.89
C PRO A 277 -11.92 -14.35 45.91
N GLU A 278 -11.40 -13.15 46.21
CA GLU A 278 -11.62 -11.96 45.40
C GLU A 278 -10.81 -12.04 44.09
N VAL A 279 -9.57 -12.54 44.17
CA VAL A 279 -8.70 -12.76 43.02
C VAL A 279 -9.33 -13.76 42.04
N GLU A 280 -9.83 -14.92 42.53
CA GLU A 280 -10.50 -15.92 41.70
C GLU A 280 -11.79 -15.38 41.05
N LYS A 281 -12.54 -14.61 41.75
CA LYS A 281 -13.73 -13.94 41.23
C LYS A 281 -13.37 -12.96 40.12
N TYR A 282 -12.31 -12.18 40.29
CA TYR A 282 -11.82 -11.22 39.31
C TYR A 282 -11.27 -11.91 38.05
N LYS A 283 -10.44 -12.94 38.21
CA LYS A 283 -9.96 -13.79 37.11
C LYS A 283 -11.11 -14.33 36.24
N SER A 284 -12.15 -14.82 36.91
CA SER A 284 -13.34 -15.34 36.23
C SER A 284 -14.09 -14.27 35.44
N SER A 285 -14.23 -13.06 35.97
CA SER A 285 -14.92 -11.94 35.31
C SER A 285 -14.15 -11.38 34.12
N THR A 286 -12.83 -11.43 34.14
CA THR A 286 -11.97 -10.90 33.07
C THR A 286 -11.73 -11.90 31.94
N LYS A 287 -11.94 -13.19 32.17
CA LYS A 287 -11.67 -14.27 31.21
C LYS A 287 -12.41 -14.16 29.89
N SER A 288 -13.59 -13.56 29.88
CA SER A 288 -14.45 -13.36 28.69
C SER A 288 -14.28 -12.02 28.01
N MET A 289 -13.45 -11.13 28.56
CA MET A 289 -13.24 -9.79 28.01
C MET A 289 -12.27 -9.80 26.84
N SER A 290 -12.59 -9.05 25.79
CA SER A 290 -11.66 -8.84 24.66
C SER A 290 -10.47 -7.95 25.10
N GLU A 291 -9.32 -8.07 24.41
CA GLU A 291 -8.18 -7.16 24.65
C GLU A 291 -8.53 -5.69 24.41
N ILE A 292 -9.46 -5.41 23.49
CA ILE A 292 -9.94 -4.06 23.20
C ILE A 292 -10.75 -3.52 24.39
N ASP A 293 -11.67 -4.30 24.93
CA ASP A 293 -12.46 -3.92 26.10
C ASP A 293 -11.57 -3.68 27.33
N ARG A 294 -10.52 -4.51 27.46
CA ARG A 294 -9.56 -4.42 28.57
C ARG A 294 -8.68 -3.18 28.47
N THR A 295 -8.29 -2.78 27.26
CA THR A 295 -7.38 -1.62 27.03
C THR A 295 -8.13 -0.30 26.77
N SER A 296 -9.42 -0.27 26.80
CA SER A 296 -10.24 0.91 26.57
C SER A 296 -9.91 2.02 27.59
N THR A 297 -9.61 3.21 27.08
CA THR A 297 -9.30 4.39 27.91
C THR A 297 -10.53 5.00 28.57
N VAL A 298 -11.73 4.70 28.05
CA VAL A 298 -13.00 5.25 28.56
C VAL A 298 -13.54 4.43 29.73
N LYS A 299 -13.03 3.22 29.94
CA LYS A 299 -13.49 2.30 30.98
C LYS A 299 -12.89 2.66 32.32
N GLU A 300 -13.72 2.62 33.38
CA GLU A 300 -13.26 2.73 34.75
C GLU A 300 -12.25 1.63 35.08
N LYS A 301 -11.12 1.99 35.69
CA LYS A 301 -10.07 1.04 36.05
C LYS A 301 -10.52 0.12 37.18
N THR A 302 -10.30 -1.18 36.99
CA THR A 302 -10.66 -2.23 37.96
C THR A 302 -9.41 -3.06 38.29
N GLY A 303 -9.40 -3.62 39.50
CA GLY A 303 -8.29 -4.47 39.95
C GLY A 303 -8.53 -5.01 41.35
N VAL A 304 -7.75 -6.02 41.73
CA VAL A 304 -7.79 -6.67 43.04
C VAL A 304 -6.37 -6.80 43.60
N PHE A 305 -6.20 -6.49 44.85
CA PHE A 305 -4.93 -6.67 45.57
C PHE A 305 -4.68 -8.17 45.82
N THR A 306 -3.44 -8.62 45.63
CA THR A 306 -3.06 -10.03 45.84
C THR A 306 -2.71 -10.36 47.27
N GLY A 307 -2.58 -9.35 48.15
CA GLY A 307 -2.06 -9.53 49.49
C GLY A 307 -0.52 -9.55 49.59
N SER A 308 0.16 -9.50 48.45
CA SER A 308 1.65 -9.60 48.37
C SER A 308 2.27 -8.28 47.92
N TYR A 309 3.56 -8.13 48.21
CA TYR A 309 4.36 -6.95 47.90
C TYR A 309 5.59 -7.30 47.08
N ALA A 310 5.99 -6.43 46.19
CA ALA A 310 7.26 -6.43 45.51
C ALA A 310 8.22 -5.43 46.18
N VAL A 311 9.51 -5.67 46.11
CA VAL A 311 10.53 -4.76 46.61
C VAL A 311 11.08 -3.96 45.43
N ASN A 312 10.89 -2.63 45.46
CA ASN A 312 11.43 -1.77 44.42
C ASN A 312 12.95 -1.71 44.52
N PRO A 313 13.71 -2.12 43.49
CA PRO A 313 15.15 -2.33 43.58
C PRO A 313 15.97 -1.04 43.77
N VAL A 314 15.44 0.15 43.42
CA VAL A 314 16.17 1.42 43.53
C VAL A 314 16.09 2.04 44.91
N ASN A 315 15.07 1.73 45.72
CA ASN A 315 14.86 2.40 47.02
C ASN A 315 14.47 1.41 48.14
N ASN A 316 14.41 0.11 47.86
CA ASN A 316 14.03 -1.00 48.77
C ASN A 316 12.63 -0.82 49.42
N LYS A 317 11.76 -0.02 48.86
CA LYS A 317 10.38 0.13 49.34
C LYS A 317 9.55 -1.06 48.93
N LYS A 318 8.70 -1.56 49.83
CA LYS A 318 7.67 -2.55 49.50
C LYS A 318 6.49 -1.86 48.78
N ILE A 319 6.13 -2.34 47.62
CA ILE A 319 5.05 -1.83 46.81
C ILE A 319 4.01 -2.95 46.56
N PRO A 320 2.70 -2.70 46.69
CA PRO A 320 1.68 -3.74 46.61
C PRO A 320 1.56 -4.29 45.19
N ILE A 321 1.27 -5.61 45.11
CA ILE A 321 1.05 -6.29 43.84
C ILE A 321 -0.46 -6.47 43.62
N TRP A 322 -0.96 -5.92 42.54
CA TRP A 322 -2.34 -6.00 42.09
C TRP A 322 -2.50 -6.85 40.85
N ILE A 323 -3.69 -7.34 40.56
CA ILE A 323 -4.12 -7.82 39.25
C ILE A 323 -5.10 -6.82 38.66
N ALA A 324 -5.01 -6.53 37.38
CA ALA A 324 -5.93 -5.64 36.70
C ALA A 324 -6.12 -6.05 35.25
N ASP A 325 -7.30 -5.76 34.72
CA ASP A 325 -7.71 -6.14 33.36
C ASP A 325 -6.97 -5.39 32.25
N TYR A 326 -6.46 -4.20 32.51
CA TYR A 326 -5.72 -3.41 31.51
C TYR A 326 -4.28 -3.87 31.26
N VAL A 327 -3.78 -4.81 32.04
CA VAL A 327 -2.49 -5.48 31.80
C VAL A 327 -2.72 -6.76 31.01
N LEU A 328 -2.05 -6.90 29.88
CA LEU A 328 -2.20 -8.04 28.99
C LEU A 328 -1.06 -9.03 29.15
N ILE A 329 -1.39 -10.31 29.25
CA ILE A 329 -0.38 -11.39 29.31
C ILE A 329 0.40 -11.50 27.98
N THR A 330 -0.16 -11.01 26.89
CA THR A 330 0.40 -11.06 25.53
C THR A 330 1.41 -9.94 25.27
N TYR A 331 1.57 -8.98 26.17
CA TYR A 331 2.50 -7.85 26.01
C TYR A 331 3.56 -7.83 27.11
N GLY A 332 4.83 -7.76 26.70
CA GLY A 332 5.96 -7.75 27.63
C GLY A 332 6.05 -9.04 28.43
N THR A 333 6.06 -8.92 29.73
CA THR A 333 6.10 -10.04 30.68
C THR A 333 4.73 -10.39 31.28
N GLY A 334 3.66 -9.71 30.88
CA GLY A 334 2.36 -9.79 31.53
C GLY A 334 2.32 -9.12 32.91
N ALA A 335 3.31 -8.30 33.22
CA ALA A 335 3.42 -7.53 34.45
C ALA A 335 3.96 -6.13 34.15
N ILE A 336 3.51 -5.11 34.89
CA ILE A 336 4.00 -3.75 34.79
C ILE A 336 4.36 -3.21 36.16
N MET A 337 5.36 -2.31 36.22
CA MET A 337 5.52 -1.38 37.29
C MET A 337 4.64 -0.17 37.02
N ALA A 338 3.83 0.23 37.97
CA ALA A 338 2.93 1.37 37.80
C ALA A 338 3.56 2.66 38.34
N VAL A 339 3.56 3.69 37.50
CA VAL A 339 4.19 4.98 37.81
C VAL A 339 3.15 6.11 37.66
N PRO A 340 2.27 6.27 38.63
CA PRO A 340 1.13 7.19 38.54
C PRO A 340 1.50 8.65 38.32
N GLY A 341 2.71 9.06 38.72
CA GLY A 341 3.18 10.43 38.45
C GLY A 341 3.41 10.74 36.97
N GLN A 342 3.59 9.73 36.10
CA GLN A 342 3.95 9.85 34.67
C GLN A 342 3.07 9.05 33.71
N ASP A 343 2.05 8.33 34.20
CA ASP A 343 1.09 7.60 33.36
C ASP A 343 -0.34 7.89 33.84
N GLU A 344 -1.24 8.32 32.94
CA GLU A 344 -2.60 8.70 33.31
C GLU A 344 -3.43 7.50 33.76
N ARG A 345 -3.22 6.32 33.20
CA ARG A 345 -3.93 5.08 33.58
C ARG A 345 -3.53 4.64 34.97
N ASP A 346 -2.24 4.75 35.26
CA ASP A 346 -1.72 4.45 36.59
C ASP A 346 -2.16 5.49 37.61
N TRP A 347 -2.30 6.75 37.20
CA TRP A 347 -2.84 7.81 38.07
C TRP A 347 -4.30 7.51 38.45
N GLU A 348 -5.16 7.23 37.47
CA GLU A 348 -6.58 6.90 37.69
C GLU A 348 -6.74 5.71 38.62
N PHE A 349 -5.92 4.67 38.43
CA PHE A 349 -5.91 3.50 39.28
C PHE A 349 -5.44 3.84 40.71
N ALA A 350 -4.37 4.61 40.86
CA ALA A 350 -3.81 5.02 42.16
C ALA A 350 -4.83 5.89 42.93
N GLU A 351 -5.50 6.82 42.27
CA GLU A 351 -6.58 7.63 42.85
C GLU A 351 -7.71 6.75 43.38
N LYS A 352 -8.18 5.80 42.55
CA LYS A 352 -9.30 4.91 42.88
C LYS A 352 -8.99 4.04 44.09
N PHE A 353 -7.80 3.48 44.15
CA PHE A 353 -7.40 2.55 45.20
C PHE A 353 -6.56 3.18 46.31
N ASN A 354 -6.52 4.51 46.32
CA ASN A 354 -5.81 5.32 47.36
C ASN A 354 -4.33 4.94 47.53
N LEU A 355 -3.65 4.72 46.39
CA LEU A 355 -2.24 4.35 46.35
C LEU A 355 -1.33 5.59 46.26
N PRO A 356 -0.06 5.52 46.74
CA PRO A 356 0.86 6.66 46.69
C PRO A 356 1.17 7.08 45.24
N ILE A 357 1.30 8.41 45.02
CA ILE A 357 1.70 9.02 43.76
C ILE A 357 3.00 9.79 43.96
N VAL A 358 4.05 9.39 43.23
CA VAL A 358 5.37 10.05 43.30
C VAL A 358 5.76 10.52 41.90
N ARG A 359 6.00 11.81 41.71
CA ARG A 359 6.52 12.39 40.47
C ARG A 359 8.03 12.27 40.40
N THR A 360 8.52 11.76 39.27
CA THR A 360 9.97 11.60 39.01
C THR A 360 10.47 12.46 37.87
N VAL A 361 9.60 13.23 37.25
CA VAL A 361 9.94 14.22 36.21
C VAL A 361 9.39 15.57 36.63
N LYS A 362 10.20 16.61 36.55
CA LYS A 362 9.82 17.99 36.86
C LYS A 362 8.84 18.46 35.80
N THR A 363 7.70 18.97 36.22
CA THR A 363 6.68 19.51 35.31
C THR A 363 7.09 20.91 34.80
N SER A 364 6.49 21.33 33.70
CA SER A 364 6.55 22.72 33.23
C SER A 364 5.85 23.67 34.22
N ASP A 365 6.24 24.90 34.20
CA ASP A 365 5.59 25.94 35.02
C ASP A 365 4.10 26.07 34.64
N GLY A 366 3.23 26.06 35.64
CA GLY A 366 1.78 26.16 35.45
C GLY A 366 1.09 24.84 35.10
N PHE A 367 1.77 23.68 35.16
CA PHE A 367 1.12 22.38 34.95
C PHE A 367 0.15 22.08 36.12
N ASP A 368 -1.11 21.96 35.80
CA ASP A 368 -2.22 21.66 36.73
C ASP A 368 -2.83 20.25 36.52
N GLY A 369 -2.28 19.47 35.58
CA GLY A 369 -2.75 18.12 35.24
C GLY A 369 -2.43 17.05 36.27
N LYS A 370 -3.02 15.87 36.10
CA LYS A 370 -2.81 14.70 36.96
C LYS A 370 -1.44 14.08 36.73
N ALA A 371 -1.30 13.18 35.78
CA ALA A 371 -0.01 12.61 35.39
C ALA A 371 0.74 13.54 34.43
N PHE A 372 2.05 13.59 34.53
CA PHE A 372 2.90 14.35 33.61
C PHE A 372 3.63 13.39 32.67
N THR A 373 3.13 13.25 31.44
CA THR A 373 3.68 12.35 30.41
C THR A 373 4.80 12.98 29.58
N GLY A 374 5.08 14.27 29.78
CA GLY A 374 6.08 15.03 29.05
C GLY A 374 7.53 14.75 29.51
N ASP A 375 8.46 15.41 28.82
CA ASP A 375 9.88 15.38 29.14
C ASP A 375 10.25 16.55 30.08
N GLY A 376 11.16 16.27 30.97
CA GLY A 376 11.70 17.24 31.93
C GLY A 376 12.86 16.68 32.72
N PRO A 377 13.56 17.49 33.54
CA PRO A 377 14.61 16.99 34.44
C PRO A 377 14.06 15.98 35.44
N ALA A 378 14.83 14.93 35.71
CA ALA A 378 14.50 13.97 36.77
C ALA A 378 14.49 14.66 38.16
N ILE A 379 13.53 14.28 39.00
CA ILE A 379 13.38 14.69 40.38
C ILE A 379 12.96 13.48 41.23
N ASN A 380 13.22 13.53 42.54
CA ASN A 380 12.89 12.43 43.46
C ASN A 380 13.45 11.07 43.03
N SER A 381 14.55 11.08 42.31
CA SER A 381 15.16 9.94 41.62
C SER A 381 16.65 9.73 41.97
N ASP A 382 17.08 10.25 43.11
CA ASP A 382 18.44 10.09 43.68
C ASP A 382 19.54 10.40 42.64
N PHE A 383 20.34 9.42 42.25
CA PHE A 383 21.45 9.55 41.30
C PHE A 383 21.02 10.01 39.89
N LEU A 384 19.74 10.06 39.57
CA LEU A 384 19.23 10.57 38.31
C LEU A 384 18.79 12.03 38.38
N ASP A 385 18.65 12.61 39.59
CA ASP A 385 18.12 13.97 39.76
C ASP A 385 18.86 14.99 38.90
N GLY A 386 18.12 15.83 38.20
CA GLY A 386 18.60 16.86 37.28
C GLY A 386 18.93 16.39 35.86
N LEU A 387 19.00 15.09 35.58
CA LEU A 387 19.24 14.58 34.24
C LEU A 387 17.99 14.73 33.36
N ASN A 388 18.21 15.01 32.09
CA ASN A 388 17.14 14.87 31.08
C ASN A 388 16.71 13.40 30.92
N VAL A 389 15.55 13.17 30.32
CA VAL A 389 14.97 11.83 30.18
C VAL A 389 15.89 10.84 29.43
N ILE A 390 16.61 11.30 28.40
CA ILE A 390 17.50 10.44 27.61
C ILE A 390 18.67 9.94 28.47
N ASP A 391 19.33 10.84 29.12
CA ASP A 391 20.48 10.51 29.99
C ASP A 391 20.05 9.71 31.21
N ALA A 392 18.89 10.06 31.80
CA ALA A 392 18.32 9.32 32.92
C ALA A 392 18.00 7.87 32.55
N LYS A 393 17.37 7.64 31.42
CA LYS A 393 17.11 6.29 30.88
C LYS A 393 18.41 5.48 30.72
N LYS A 394 19.40 6.07 30.04
CA LYS A 394 20.69 5.42 29.84
C LYS A 394 21.34 5.04 31.15
N LYS A 395 21.47 6.01 32.05
CA LYS A 395 22.13 5.84 33.38
C LYS A 395 21.40 4.78 34.22
N MET A 396 20.07 4.76 34.19
CA MET A 396 19.29 3.76 34.90
C MET A 396 19.51 2.37 34.32
N ILE A 397 19.53 2.21 33.00
CA ILE A 397 19.76 0.91 32.36
C ILE A 397 21.15 0.41 32.71
N ASP A 398 22.16 1.25 32.58
CA ASP A 398 23.55 0.90 32.94
C ASP A 398 23.64 0.47 34.41
N TRP A 399 22.98 1.19 35.33
CA TRP A 399 22.91 0.82 36.74
C TRP A 399 22.22 -0.51 37.01
N LEU A 400 21.13 -0.80 36.31
CA LEU A 400 20.39 -2.08 36.41
C LEU A 400 21.25 -3.25 35.95
N GLU A 401 22.01 -3.08 34.86
CA GLU A 401 22.93 -4.07 34.31
C GLU A 401 24.10 -4.30 35.27
N ASP A 402 24.72 -3.25 35.79
CA ASP A 402 25.82 -3.34 36.77
C ASP A 402 25.42 -4.05 38.06
N LYS A 403 24.17 -3.90 38.51
CA LYS A 403 23.64 -4.57 39.71
C LYS A 403 23.14 -5.97 39.44
N GLY A 404 23.08 -6.42 38.18
CA GLY A 404 22.52 -7.70 37.81
C GLY A 404 21.03 -7.89 38.08
N ILE A 405 20.28 -6.80 38.23
CA ILE A 405 18.84 -6.76 38.55
C ILE A 405 17.97 -6.35 37.38
N GLY A 406 18.57 -6.15 36.23
CA GLY A 406 17.88 -5.80 35.01
C GLY A 406 18.81 -5.79 33.82
N ARG A 407 18.26 -5.59 32.63
CA ARG A 407 19.04 -5.53 31.40
C ARG A 407 18.33 -4.66 30.36
N ARG A 408 19.08 -4.13 29.44
CA ARG A 408 18.54 -3.46 28.22
C ARG A 408 17.72 -4.46 27.42
N LYS A 409 16.56 -4.02 26.97
CA LYS A 409 15.68 -4.86 26.20
C LYS A 409 15.01 -4.06 25.07
N ILE A 410 14.95 -4.67 23.92
CA ILE A 410 14.15 -4.19 22.80
C ILE A 410 12.96 -5.12 22.66
N ASN A 411 11.78 -4.55 22.63
CA ASN A 411 10.54 -5.26 22.36
C ASN A 411 9.89 -4.70 21.08
N TYR A 412 9.14 -5.56 20.42
CA TYR A 412 8.35 -5.21 19.26
C TYR A 412 6.87 -5.48 19.54
N ARG A 413 5.98 -4.61 19.03
CA ARG A 413 4.54 -4.86 19.09
C ARG A 413 4.11 -5.88 18.04
N LEU A 414 4.89 -5.99 16.95
CA LEU A 414 4.70 -6.98 15.91
C LEU A 414 4.60 -8.37 16.52
N ARG A 415 3.62 -9.14 16.09
CA ARG A 415 3.44 -10.55 16.46
C ARG A 415 3.75 -11.43 15.27
N ASP A 416 4.05 -12.71 15.54
CA ASP A 416 4.29 -13.68 14.48
C ASP A 416 3.06 -13.84 13.59
N TRP A 417 3.33 -14.04 12.31
CA TRP A 417 2.29 -14.14 11.30
C TRP A 417 1.56 -15.46 11.39
N LEU A 418 0.27 -15.41 11.74
CA LEU A 418 -0.61 -16.56 11.83
C LEU A 418 -1.07 -16.98 10.45
N ILE A 419 -0.65 -18.16 9.99
CA ILE A 419 -0.89 -18.63 8.62
C ILE A 419 -2.00 -19.67 8.48
N SER A 420 -2.37 -20.40 9.52
CA SER A 420 -3.41 -21.43 9.43
C SER A 420 -4.79 -20.84 9.15
N ARG A 421 -5.50 -21.44 8.19
CA ARG A 421 -6.90 -21.14 7.88
C ARG A 421 -7.71 -22.43 7.83
N GLN A 422 -8.83 -22.48 8.54
CA GLN A 422 -9.76 -23.61 8.55
C GLN A 422 -10.65 -23.55 7.32
N ARG A 423 -10.03 -23.65 6.14
CA ARG A 423 -10.63 -23.49 4.83
C ARG A 423 -10.15 -24.53 3.84
N TYR A 424 -10.95 -24.76 2.80
CA TYR A 424 -10.59 -25.61 1.68
C TYR A 424 -9.80 -24.85 0.62
N TRP A 425 -10.31 -23.68 0.18
CA TRP A 425 -9.78 -22.97 -0.98
C TRP A 425 -8.56 -22.11 -0.61
N GLY A 426 -7.41 -22.76 -0.50
CA GLY A 426 -6.12 -22.21 -0.14
C GLY A 426 -5.01 -23.24 -0.33
N THR A 427 -3.75 -22.83 -0.23
CA THR A 427 -2.61 -23.76 -0.29
C THR A 427 -2.61 -24.70 0.91
N PRO A 428 -2.70 -26.03 0.74
CA PRO A 428 -2.63 -26.98 1.85
C PRO A 428 -1.31 -26.88 2.62
N ILE A 429 -1.35 -26.94 3.95
CA ILE A 429 -0.16 -26.99 4.79
C ILE A 429 0.51 -28.36 4.63
N PRO A 430 1.78 -28.45 4.17
CA PRO A 430 2.40 -29.70 3.80
C PRO A 430 3.01 -30.44 5.01
N VAL A 431 2.20 -30.75 6.03
CA VAL A 431 2.63 -31.45 7.25
C VAL A 431 1.77 -32.66 7.52
N ILE A 432 2.41 -33.70 8.03
CA ILE A 432 1.80 -34.94 8.49
C ILE A 432 1.97 -35.04 9.99
N HIS A 433 0.88 -35.24 10.72
CA HIS A 433 0.86 -35.47 12.16
C HIS A 433 0.93 -36.96 12.44
N CYS A 434 2.10 -37.43 12.83
CA CYS A 434 2.37 -38.82 13.15
C CYS A 434 2.35 -39.04 14.67
N PRO A 435 1.64 -40.06 15.18
CA PRO A 435 1.63 -40.34 16.61
C PRO A 435 3.03 -40.64 17.19
N GLU A 436 3.91 -41.27 16.37
CA GLU A 436 5.25 -41.67 16.78
C GLU A 436 6.31 -40.58 16.50
N CYS A 437 6.19 -39.89 15.39
CA CYS A 437 7.23 -38.95 14.92
C CYS A 437 6.91 -37.49 15.21
N GLY A 438 5.67 -37.16 15.65
CA GLY A 438 5.18 -35.81 15.79
C GLY A 438 4.86 -35.15 14.44
N GLU A 439 5.24 -33.88 14.27
CA GLU A 439 5.03 -33.11 13.05
C GLU A 439 6.13 -33.48 12.02
N VAL A 440 5.71 -33.99 10.86
CA VAL A 440 6.60 -34.41 9.78
C VAL A 440 6.25 -33.63 8.52
N PRO A 441 7.09 -32.69 8.06
CA PRO A 441 6.88 -32.03 6.78
C PRO A 441 6.93 -33.03 5.63
N VAL A 442 6.11 -32.82 4.62
CA VAL A 442 6.16 -33.56 3.35
C VAL A 442 7.49 -33.31 2.66
N GLU A 443 8.10 -34.35 2.11
CA GLU A 443 9.36 -34.23 1.39
C GLU A 443 9.20 -33.39 0.12
N GLU A 444 10.21 -32.60 -0.22
CA GLU A 444 10.14 -31.68 -1.38
C GLU A 444 9.84 -32.37 -2.71
N LYS A 445 10.29 -33.65 -2.86
CA LYS A 445 10.03 -34.44 -4.06
C LYS A 445 8.56 -34.86 -4.21
N ASP A 446 7.83 -34.91 -3.08
CA ASP A 446 6.43 -35.32 -2.99
C ASP A 446 5.44 -34.14 -3.03
N LEU A 447 5.97 -32.90 -3.20
CA LEU A 447 5.16 -31.71 -3.43
C LEU A 447 4.71 -31.65 -4.89
N PRO A 448 3.51 -31.14 -5.19
CA PRO A 448 2.55 -30.55 -4.26
C PRO A 448 1.68 -31.58 -3.53
N VAL A 449 1.24 -31.24 -2.32
CA VAL A 449 0.05 -31.82 -1.71
C VAL A 449 -1.14 -31.16 -2.36
N GLU A 450 -1.82 -31.87 -3.24
CA GLU A 450 -2.92 -31.29 -4.04
C GLU A 450 -4.24 -31.25 -3.26
N LEU A 451 -5.06 -30.24 -3.54
CA LEU A 451 -6.42 -30.13 -3.02
C LEU A 451 -7.30 -31.23 -3.68
N PRO A 452 -8.02 -32.02 -2.88
CA PRO A 452 -8.98 -32.98 -3.44
C PRO A 452 -10.19 -32.25 -4.02
N TYR A 453 -10.60 -32.62 -5.24
CA TYR A 453 -11.75 -31.98 -5.89
C TYR A 453 -13.08 -32.35 -5.19
N ASN A 454 -13.23 -33.59 -4.74
CA ASN A 454 -14.46 -34.09 -4.13
C ASN A 454 -14.50 -33.70 -2.63
N VAL A 455 -15.02 -32.52 -2.32
CA VAL A 455 -15.17 -32.00 -0.98
C VAL A 455 -16.57 -31.44 -0.77
N GLU A 456 -17.18 -31.71 0.37
CA GLU A 456 -18.46 -31.12 0.75
C GLU A 456 -18.25 -29.76 1.41
N PHE A 457 -18.84 -28.73 0.83
CA PHE A 457 -18.81 -27.37 1.40
C PHE A 457 -19.99 -27.18 2.35
N LYS A 458 -19.74 -27.31 3.65
CA LYS A 458 -20.76 -27.08 4.70
C LYS A 458 -20.31 -25.94 5.62
N PRO A 459 -21.21 -25.01 6.01
CA PRO A 459 -20.91 -24.09 7.10
C PRO A 459 -20.67 -24.90 8.37
N GLY A 460 -19.52 -24.78 9.02
CA GLY A 460 -19.28 -25.66 10.18
C GLY A 460 -18.06 -25.35 11.04
N GLY A 461 -17.24 -24.40 10.73
CA GLY A 461 -16.09 -24.01 11.58
C GLY A 461 -14.90 -24.97 11.63
N GLU A 462 -15.00 -26.15 11.01
CA GLU A 462 -13.89 -27.05 10.74
C GLU A 462 -13.54 -27.01 9.25
N SER A 463 -12.24 -27.26 8.95
CA SER A 463 -11.82 -27.31 7.56
C SER A 463 -12.58 -28.41 6.81
N PRO A 464 -13.17 -28.15 5.62
CA PRO A 464 -13.81 -29.17 4.81
C PRO A 464 -12.89 -30.36 4.48
N LEU A 465 -11.58 -30.16 4.51
CA LEU A 465 -10.57 -31.19 4.30
C LEU A 465 -10.60 -32.28 5.37
N THR A 466 -11.07 -31.99 6.59
CA THR A 466 -11.18 -33.00 7.68
C THR A 466 -12.14 -34.12 7.33
N SER A 467 -13.17 -33.87 6.54
CA SER A 467 -14.17 -34.86 6.12
C SER A 467 -13.67 -35.76 4.98
N ASN A 468 -12.66 -35.37 4.23
CA ASN A 468 -12.11 -36.14 3.12
C ASN A 468 -11.12 -37.18 3.65
N LYS A 469 -11.57 -38.43 3.75
CA LYS A 469 -10.79 -39.52 4.33
C LYS A 469 -9.53 -39.87 3.53
N GLU A 470 -9.57 -39.73 2.20
CA GLU A 470 -8.43 -40.01 1.32
C GLU A 470 -7.34 -38.95 1.46
N PHE A 471 -7.73 -37.69 1.67
CA PHE A 471 -6.80 -36.61 1.91
C PHE A 471 -6.17 -36.68 3.31
N ILE A 472 -6.99 -36.91 4.34
CA ILE A 472 -6.55 -36.83 5.75
C ILE A 472 -5.69 -38.02 6.17
N ASN A 473 -6.11 -39.27 5.79
CA ASN A 473 -5.44 -40.47 6.28
C ASN A 473 -4.29 -40.87 5.37
N VAL A 474 -3.08 -40.86 5.92
CA VAL A 474 -1.85 -41.12 5.16
C VAL A 474 -0.90 -41.96 5.97
N LYS A 475 0.11 -42.49 5.33
CA LYS A 475 1.22 -43.11 6.02
C LYS A 475 2.31 -42.10 6.33
N CYS A 476 2.90 -42.16 7.50
CA CYS A 476 4.06 -41.36 7.86
C CYS A 476 5.24 -41.67 6.95
N PRO A 477 5.81 -40.70 6.22
CA PRO A 477 6.96 -40.97 5.35
C PRO A 477 8.22 -41.38 6.11
N LYS A 478 8.28 -41.07 7.43
CA LYS A 478 9.45 -41.33 8.27
C LYS A 478 9.44 -42.71 8.94
N CYS A 479 8.27 -43.19 9.39
CA CYS A 479 8.19 -44.47 10.12
C CYS A 479 7.14 -45.45 9.54
N GLY A 480 6.35 -45.08 8.56
CA GLY A 480 5.30 -45.92 7.96
C GLY A 480 4.02 -46.11 8.78
N ALA A 481 3.93 -45.53 9.98
CA ALA A 481 2.74 -45.61 10.82
C ALA A 481 1.56 -44.84 10.20
N ASP A 482 0.34 -45.22 10.65
CA ASP A 482 -0.85 -44.44 10.28
C ASP A 482 -0.79 -43.02 10.87
N ALA A 483 -1.02 -42.03 10.02
CA ALA A 483 -0.86 -40.65 10.35
C ALA A 483 -1.94 -39.80 9.66
N LYS A 484 -2.02 -38.53 10.02
CA LYS A 484 -2.98 -37.59 9.43
C LYS A 484 -2.29 -36.39 8.82
N ARG A 485 -2.75 -35.97 7.63
CA ARG A 485 -2.35 -34.66 7.06
C ARG A 485 -2.91 -33.53 7.90
N ASP A 486 -2.23 -32.41 7.90
CA ASP A 486 -2.76 -31.16 8.42
C ASP A 486 -3.98 -30.75 7.57
N PRO A 487 -5.15 -30.46 8.18
CA PRO A 487 -6.36 -30.11 7.44
C PRO A 487 -6.46 -28.63 7.09
N ASP A 488 -5.55 -27.81 7.60
CA ASP A 488 -5.60 -26.37 7.39
C ASP A 488 -4.93 -25.98 6.05
N THR A 489 -5.36 -24.86 5.52
CA THR A 489 -4.70 -24.19 4.40
C THR A 489 -3.95 -22.95 4.88
N MET A 490 -3.05 -22.44 4.07
CA MET A 490 -2.30 -21.23 4.38
C MET A 490 -3.13 -19.97 4.11
N ASP A 491 -2.79 -18.89 4.81
CA ASP A 491 -3.23 -17.54 4.50
C ASP A 491 -2.87 -17.18 3.06
N THR A 492 -3.81 -16.58 2.33
CA THR A 492 -3.63 -16.18 0.92
C THR A 492 -2.51 -15.15 0.73
N PHE A 493 -2.12 -14.42 1.77
CA PHE A 493 -0.94 -13.56 1.69
C PHE A 493 0.38 -14.33 1.53
N VAL A 494 0.42 -15.63 1.80
CA VAL A 494 1.57 -16.46 1.45
C VAL A 494 1.72 -16.53 -0.07
N ASP A 495 0.59 -16.68 -0.78
CA ASP A 495 0.56 -16.73 -2.25
C ASP A 495 1.13 -15.46 -2.86
N SER A 496 0.73 -14.30 -2.35
CA SER A 496 1.13 -12.99 -2.89
C SER A 496 2.49 -12.49 -2.38
N SER A 497 3.12 -13.16 -1.41
CA SER A 497 4.36 -12.65 -0.80
C SER A 497 5.61 -12.80 -1.66
N TRP A 498 5.58 -13.55 -2.76
CA TRP A 498 6.74 -13.81 -3.62
C TRP A 498 6.41 -13.86 -5.12
N TYR A 499 5.17 -13.63 -5.54
CA TYR A 499 4.66 -13.77 -6.91
C TYR A 499 5.43 -12.95 -7.96
N TYR A 500 5.95 -11.79 -7.57
CA TYR A 500 6.75 -10.93 -8.44
C TYR A 500 8.05 -11.59 -8.93
N PHE A 501 8.60 -12.55 -8.21
CA PHE A 501 9.67 -13.39 -8.70
C PHE A 501 9.19 -14.38 -9.76
N ARG A 502 8.00 -14.97 -9.54
CA ARG A 502 7.47 -16.03 -10.38
C ARG A 502 7.07 -15.55 -11.77
N TYR A 503 6.62 -14.31 -11.88
CA TYR A 503 6.27 -13.69 -13.17
C TYR A 503 7.40 -13.75 -14.20
N LEU A 504 8.65 -13.70 -13.80
CA LEU A 504 9.80 -13.70 -14.70
C LEU A 504 9.98 -15.03 -15.44
N ASN A 505 9.49 -16.15 -14.87
CA ASN A 505 9.44 -17.44 -15.54
C ASN A 505 8.36 -18.35 -14.89
N PRO A 506 7.09 -18.17 -15.22
CA PRO A 506 5.99 -18.95 -14.63
C PRO A 506 6.12 -20.46 -14.82
N GLY A 507 6.68 -20.88 -15.95
CA GLY A 507 6.85 -22.29 -16.32
C GLY A 507 8.07 -22.98 -15.71
N PHE A 508 8.89 -22.29 -14.90
CA PHE A 508 10.11 -22.87 -14.34
C PHE A 508 9.80 -23.96 -13.31
N LYS A 509 10.36 -25.17 -13.49
CA LYS A 509 9.98 -26.35 -12.69
C LYS A 509 11.02 -26.77 -11.67
N ASP A 510 12.28 -26.38 -11.86
CA ASP A 510 13.39 -26.89 -11.05
C ASP A 510 13.49 -26.28 -9.66
N LYS A 511 13.10 -25.01 -9.54
CA LYS A 511 13.14 -24.23 -8.31
C LYS A 511 11.92 -23.30 -8.25
N ILE A 512 11.77 -22.62 -7.10
CA ILE A 512 10.69 -21.66 -6.88
C ILE A 512 10.64 -20.57 -7.98
N PHE A 513 11.80 -20.13 -8.47
CA PHE A 513 11.96 -19.24 -9.63
C PHE A 513 13.39 -19.35 -10.21
N ASP A 514 13.56 -18.81 -11.40
CA ASP A 514 14.84 -18.73 -12.09
C ASP A 514 15.70 -17.58 -11.54
N THR A 515 16.71 -17.91 -10.72
CA THR A 515 17.59 -16.93 -10.09
C THR A 515 18.43 -16.14 -11.10
N SER A 516 18.66 -16.66 -12.30
CA SER A 516 19.41 -15.95 -13.34
C SER A 516 18.63 -14.76 -13.91
N LEU A 517 17.31 -14.84 -13.90
CA LEU A 517 16.41 -13.75 -14.29
C LEU A 517 16.13 -12.81 -13.11
N THR A 518 15.82 -13.39 -11.93
CA THR A 518 15.46 -12.57 -10.76
C THR A 518 16.58 -11.68 -10.30
N ASP A 519 17.85 -12.13 -10.36
CA ASP A 519 19.01 -11.29 -10.02
C ASP A 519 19.18 -10.06 -10.92
N LYS A 520 18.58 -10.08 -12.12
CA LYS A 520 18.64 -8.97 -13.07
C LYS A 520 17.41 -8.06 -13.00
N TRP A 521 16.25 -8.63 -12.72
CA TRP A 521 14.97 -7.92 -12.81
C TRP A 521 14.43 -7.46 -11.47
N VAL A 522 14.71 -8.18 -10.38
CA VAL A 522 14.27 -7.83 -9.02
C VAL A 522 15.37 -7.01 -8.33
N PRO A 523 15.02 -5.99 -7.58
CA PRO A 523 13.69 -5.58 -7.14
C PRO A 523 12.81 -4.97 -8.24
N VAL A 524 11.49 -4.98 -8.01
CA VAL A 524 10.51 -4.29 -8.87
C VAL A 524 10.78 -2.80 -8.85
N ASP A 525 10.89 -2.18 -10.02
CA ASP A 525 11.25 -0.77 -10.14
C ASP A 525 10.08 0.17 -9.77
N ARG A 526 8.85 -0.19 -10.17
CA ARG A 526 7.65 0.55 -9.86
C ARG A 526 6.54 -0.42 -9.44
N TYR A 527 6.01 -0.24 -8.24
CA TYR A 527 4.92 -1.03 -7.70
C TYR A 527 3.71 -0.15 -7.39
N VAL A 528 2.53 -0.56 -7.85
CA VAL A 528 1.31 0.23 -7.69
C VAL A 528 0.22 -0.62 -7.05
N GLY A 529 -0.41 -0.09 -6.00
CA GLY A 529 -1.48 -0.81 -5.32
C GLY A 529 -2.05 -0.10 -4.10
N GLY A 530 -3.06 -0.70 -3.47
CA GLY A 530 -3.84 -0.12 -2.39
C GLY A 530 -3.05 0.15 -1.10
N ALA A 531 -3.33 1.27 -0.45
CA ALA A 531 -2.67 1.64 0.80
C ALA A 531 -3.07 0.75 1.99
N GLU A 532 -4.20 0.05 1.89
CA GLU A 532 -4.67 -0.93 2.88
C GLU A 532 -3.69 -2.08 3.09
N HIS A 533 -2.85 -2.37 2.10
CA HIS A 533 -1.85 -3.43 2.16
C HIS A 533 -0.56 -3.03 2.90
N ALA A 534 -0.49 -1.83 3.47
CA ALA A 534 0.73 -1.31 4.12
C ALA A 534 1.28 -2.26 5.20
N THR A 535 0.41 -2.78 6.07
CA THR A 535 0.77 -3.69 7.18
C THR A 535 0.40 -5.16 6.94
N MET A 536 -0.10 -5.48 5.75
CA MET A 536 -0.47 -6.82 5.30
C MET A 536 0.49 -7.29 4.19
N HIS A 537 0.02 -7.38 2.95
CA HIS A 537 0.79 -7.88 1.82
C HIS A 537 2.19 -7.26 1.70
N LEU A 538 2.32 -5.92 1.82
CA LEU A 538 3.61 -5.25 1.68
C LEU A 538 4.60 -5.66 2.78
N LEU A 539 4.14 -5.84 4.01
CA LEU A 539 4.98 -6.28 5.12
C LEU A 539 5.39 -7.75 4.95
N TYR A 540 4.45 -8.61 4.58
CA TYR A 540 4.70 -10.04 4.37
C TYR A 540 5.61 -10.29 3.16
N ALA A 541 5.43 -9.56 2.07
CA ALA A 541 6.30 -9.64 0.90
C ALA A 541 7.75 -9.26 1.25
N ARG A 542 7.96 -8.23 2.08
CA ARG A 542 9.28 -7.85 2.57
C ARG A 542 9.91 -8.94 3.45
N PHE A 543 9.14 -9.54 4.33
CA PHE A 543 9.61 -10.65 5.17
C PHE A 543 10.04 -11.86 4.34
N ILE A 544 9.18 -12.35 3.44
CA ILE A 544 9.48 -13.51 2.60
C ILE A 544 10.64 -13.22 1.64
N HIS A 545 10.72 -12.01 1.12
CA HIS A 545 11.85 -11.58 0.29
C HIS A 545 13.20 -11.71 1.03
N LYS A 546 13.25 -11.20 2.27
CA LYS A 546 14.45 -11.30 3.12
C LYS A 546 14.79 -12.75 3.45
N PHE A 547 13.80 -13.57 3.73
CA PHE A 547 14.00 -14.99 3.94
C PHE A 547 14.57 -15.68 2.69
N LEU A 548 14.05 -15.41 1.50
CA LEU A 548 14.57 -15.94 0.24
C LEU A 548 15.99 -15.42 -0.05
N ARG A 549 16.30 -14.19 0.32
CA ARG A 549 17.67 -13.66 0.26
C ARG A 549 18.61 -14.46 1.17
N ASP A 550 18.20 -14.73 2.39
CA ASP A 550 19.01 -15.47 3.37
C ASP A 550 19.23 -16.95 2.96
N LEU A 551 18.34 -17.48 2.13
CA LEU A 551 18.54 -18.76 1.45
C LEU A 551 19.43 -18.66 0.19
N GLY A 552 19.83 -17.45 -0.23
CA GLY A 552 20.65 -17.22 -1.41
C GLY A 552 19.91 -17.23 -2.75
N TYR A 553 18.58 -17.05 -2.73
CA TYR A 553 17.75 -17.02 -3.95
C TYR A 553 17.67 -15.63 -4.59
N THR A 554 18.00 -14.56 -3.89
CA THR A 554 18.08 -13.20 -4.43
C THR A 554 19.16 -12.41 -3.70
N LYS A 555 19.67 -11.35 -4.33
CA LYS A 555 20.68 -10.44 -3.76
C LYS A 555 20.07 -9.16 -3.19
N SER A 556 18.85 -8.83 -3.61
CA SER A 556 18.19 -7.62 -3.12
C SER A 556 17.65 -7.79 -1.70
N SER A 557 17.64 -6.70 -0.93
CA SER A 557 17.11 -6.69 0.43
C SER A 557 15.62 -6.35 0.49
N GLU A 558 15.08 -5.73 -0.57
CA GLU A 558 13.69 -5.28 -0.64
C GLU A 558 13.03 -5.67 -1.96
N PRO A 559 11.73 -6.03 -1.95
CA PRO A 559 11.02 -6.47 -3.14
C PRO A 559 10.68 -5.34 -4.12
N PHE A 560 10.36 -4.14 -3.60
CA PHE A 560 9.79 -3.03 -4.36
C PHE A 560 10.51 -1.73 -4.04
N LEU A 561 11.15 -1.09 -5.06
CA LEU A 561 11.92 0.14 -4.85
C LEU A 561 11.01 1.38 -4.68
N ASN A 562 10.08 1.55 -5.61
CA ASN A 562 9.19 2.71 -5.63
C ASN A 562 7.74 2.24 -5.54
N LEU A 563 7.03 2.72 -4.55
CA LEU A 563 5.63 2.41 -4.31
C LEU A 563 4.75 3.63 -4.57
N ILE A 564 3.64 3.40 -5.28
CA ILE A 564 2.59 4.40 -5.45
C ILE A 564 1.25 3.79 -5.01
N HIS A 565 0.48 4.57 -4.26
CA HIS A 565 -0.88 4.22 -3.93
C HIS A 565 -1.86 4.99 -4.81
N GLN A 566 -2.78 4.26 -5.42
CA GLN A 566 -3.95 4.88 -6.05
C GLN A 566 -4.94 5.35 -4.98
N GLY A 567 -5.64 6.43 -5.27
CA GLY A 567 -6.77 6.89 -4.49
C GLY A 567 -7.99 5.99 -4.64
N THR A 568 -9.00 6.25 -3.83
CA THR A 568 -10.26 5.49 -3.89
C THR A 568 -11.25 6.17 -4.83
N ILE A 569 -11.83 5.39 -5.75
CA ILE A 569 -12.98 5.85 -6.52
C ILE A 569 -14.24 5.61 -5.70
N THR A 570 -14.97 6.70 -5.47
CA THR A 570 -16.27 6.69 -4.80
C THR A 570 -17.40 6.81 -5.82
N ASN A 571 -18.60 6.45 -5.42
CA ASN A 571 -19.82 6.72 -6.16
C ASN A 571 -20.81 7.35 -5.20
N GLN A 572 -21.24 8.60 -5.48
CA GLN A 572 -22.06 9.43 -4.61
C GLN A 572 -21.43 9.60 -3.21
N GLY A 573 -20.13 9.85 -3.17
CA GLY A 573 -19.34 10.05 -1.94
C GLY A 573 -19.07 8.79 -1.11
N ALA A 574 -19.54 7.60 -1.54
CA ALA A 574 -19.32 6.34 -0.84
C ALA A 574 -18.37 5.41 -1.59
N LYS A 575 -17.49 4.71 -0.88
CA LYS A 575 -16.63 3.66 -1.46
C LYS A 575 -17.52 2.62 -2.16
N MET A 576 -17.17 2.27 -3.38
CA MET A 576 -17.89 1.25 -4.15
C MET A 576 -17.75 -0.12 -3.49
N SER A 577 -18.88 -0.79 -3.27
CA SER A 577 -18.90 -2.18 -2.83
C SER A 577 -20.12 -2.93 -3.39
N LYS A 578 -19.94 -4.23 -3.64
CA LYS A 578 -21.03 -5.09 -4.13
C LYS A 578 -22.20 -5.16 -3.13
N SER A 579 -21.90 -5.12 -1.84
CA SER A 579 -22.91 -5.14 -0.78
C SER A 579 -23.79 -3.89 -0.72
N LYS A 580 -23.25 -2.74 -1.17
CA LYS A 580 -23.99 -1.47 -1.25
C LYS A 580 -24.71 -1.26 -2.58
N GLY A 581 -24.48 -2.13 -3.57
CA GLY A 581 -25.08 -2.01 -4.90
C GLY A 581 -24.65 -0.76 -5.70
N ASN A 582 -23.57 -0.07 -5.29
CA ASN A 582 -23.10 1.17 -5.90
C ASN A 582 -21.87 0.98 -6.82
N VAL A 583 -21.60 -0.26 -7.23
CA VAL A 583 -20.49 -0.60 -8.11
C VAL A 583 -20.81 -0.17 -9.54
N VAL A 584 -19.87 0.53 -10.18
CA VAL A 584 -19.95 0.91 -11.59
C VAL A 584 -19.25 -0.16 -12.44
N ASN A 585 -19.99 -0.74 -13.39
CA ASN A 585 -19.48 -1.73 -14.31
C ASN A 585 -18.81 -1.04 -15.52
N PRO A 586 -17.51 -1.23 -15.75
CA PRO A 586 -16.79 -0.65 -16.88
C PRO A 586 -17.36 -1.01 -18.24
N ASP A 587 -17.87 -2.24 -18.41
CA ASP A 587 -18.39 -2.73 -19.68
C ASP A 587 -19.56 -1.88 -20.22
N GLU A 588 -20.34 -1.28 -19.34
CA GLU A 588 -21.45 -0.39 -19.71
C GLU A 588 -20.96 0.88 -20.38
N PHE A 589 -19.77 1.35 -20.01
CA PHE A 589 -19.18 2.59 -20.54
C PHE A 589 -18.30 2.30 -21.75
N THR A 590 -17.49 1.25 -21.71
CA THR A 590 -16.65 0.86 -22.86
C THR A 590 -17.48 0.46 -24.08
N SER A 591 -18.64 -0.19 -23.87
CA SER A 591 -19.56 -0.53 -24.95
C SER A 591 -20.26 0.68 -25.61
N LYS A 592 -20.33 1.83 -24.89
CA LYS A 592 -20.99 3.05 -25.40
C LYS A 592 -19.99 4.06 -25.97
N PHE A 593 -18.79 4.12 -25.41
CA PHE A 593 -17.81 5.18 -25.70
C PHE A 593 -16.46 4.67 -26.19
N GLY A 594 -16.18 3.37 -26.02
CA GLY A 594 -14.87 2.76 -26.27
C GLY A 594 -13.95 2.79 -25.07
N ALA A 595 -12.88 2.00 -25.18
CA ALA A 595 -11.89 1.81 -24.14
C ALA A 595 -11.05 3.09 -23.88
N ASP A 596 -10.64 3.78 -24.95
CA ASP A 596 -9.79 4.96 -24.82
C ASP A 596 -10.49 6.13 -24.11
N VAL A 597 -11.79 6.34 -24.37
CA VAL A 597 -12.60 7.33 -23.67
C VAL A 597 -12.69 7.01 -22.19
N PHE A 598 -12.89 5.73 -21.85
CA PHE A 598 -12.97 5.26 -20.49
C PHE A 598 -11.62 5.39 -19.76
N ARG A 599 -10.50 5.02 -20.39
CA ARG A 599 -9.13 5.21 -19.88
C ARG A 599 -8.87 6.69 -19.55
N LEU A 600 -9.12 7.56 -20.52
CA LEU A 600 -8.95 9.00 -20.34
C LEU A 600 -9.80 9.54 -19.20
N TYR A 601 -11.04 9.08 -19.07
CA TYR A 601 -11.93 9.55 -18.02
C TYR A 601 -11.42 9.17 -16.63
N LEU A 602 -10.99 7.92 -16.42
CA LEU A 602 -10.40 7.48 -15.15
C LEU A 602 -9.19 8.34 -14.75
N MET A 603 -8.31 8.64 -15.71
CA MET A 603 -7.12 9.45 -15.48
C MET A 603 -7.39 10.94 -15.29
N PHE A 604 -8.51 11.43 -15.82
CA PHE A 604 -8.85 12.86 -15.78
C PHE A 604 -9.68 13.25 -14.54
N MET A 605 -10.28 12.31 -13.83
CA MET A 605 -11.20 12.56 -12.71
C MET A 605 -10.59 13.40 -11.58
N GLY A 606 -9.29 13.30 -11.33
CA GLY A 606 -8.60 14.01 -10.25
C GLY A 606 -7.15 13.58 -10.09
N PRO A 607 -6.47 14.09 -9.05
CA PRO A 607 -5.12 13.60 -8.72
C PRO A 607 -5.14 12.11 -8.38
N TYR A 608 -4.23 11.33 -8.98
CA TYR A 608 -4.23 9.88 -8.91
C TYR A 608 -4.23 9.32 -7.48
N GLU A 609 -3.45 9.92 -6.60
CA GLU A 609 -3.34 9.48 -5.19
C GLU A 609 -4.58 9.82 -4.34
N MET A 610 -5.39 10.77 -4.77
CA MET A 610 -6.59 11.19 -4.06
C MET A 610 -7.84 10.41 -4.51
N GLY A 611 -7.84 9.92 -5.74
CA GLY A 611 -9.02 9.32 -6.34
C GLY A 611 -10.03 10.36 -6.85
N GLY A 612 -11.29 9.96 -6.92
CA GLY A 612 -12.35 10.85 -7.36
C GLY A 612 -13.74 10.28 -7.16
N ASP A 613 -14.76 11.10 -7.34
CA ASP A 613 -16.14 10.64 -7.30
C ASP A 613 -16.64 10.37 -8.73
N TRP A 614 -17.24 9.21 -8.96
CA TRP A 614 -17.72 8.80 -10.26
C TRP A 614 -18.90 9.68 -10.70
N SER A 615 -18.87 10.09 -11.96
CA SER A 615 -19.95 10.86 -12.58
C SER A 615 -20.20 10.39 -14.02
N ASP A 616 -21.38 9.85 -14.29
CA ASP A 616 -21.78 9.42 -15.63
C ASP A 616 -21.72 10.55 -16.66
N LYS A 617 -21.88 11.79 -16.22
CA LYS A 617 -21.82 12.98 -17.08
C LYS A 617 -20.38 13.40 -17.40
N GLY A 618 -19.44 13.08 -16.53
CA GLY A 618 -18.03 13.48 -16.66
C GLY A 618 -17.35 12.89 -17.89
N ILE A 619 -17.72 11.66 -18.27
CA ILE A 619 -17.13 10.95 -19.41
C ILE A 619 -17.36 11.66 -20.76
N SER A 620 -18.39 12.49 -20.88
CA SER A 620 -18.69 13.24 -22.12
C SER A 620 -17.59 14.25 -22.50
N GLY A 621 -16.79 14.69 -21.54
CA GLY A 621 -15.65 15.56 -21.79
C GLY A 621 -14.53 14.86 -22.53
N THR A 622 -14.20 13.65 -22.09
CA THR A 622 -13.17 12.81 -22.72
C THR A 622 -13.65 12.23 -24.06
N ASP A 623 -14.93 11.90 -24.20
CA ASP A 623 -15.51 11.52 -25.49
C ASP A 623 -15.33 12.66 -26.53
N ARG A 624 -15.65 13.89 -26.17
CA ARG A 624 -15.44 15.04 -27.07
C ARG A 624 -13.96 15.24 -27.42
N PHE A 625 -13.05 15.00 -26.51
CA PHE A 625 -11.62 15.09 -26.79
C PHE A 625 -11.21 14.03 -27.84
N VAL A 626 -11.64 12.77 -27.66
CA VAL A 626 -11.37 11.68 -28.62
C VAL A 626 -11.95 11.99 -30.00
N GLN A 627 -13.22 12.40 -30.08
CA GLN A 627 -13.87 12.76 -31.34
C GLN A 627 -13.13 13.88 -32.08
N ARG A 628 -12.81 14.97 -31.39
CA ARG A 628 -12.12 16.12 -31.98
C ARG A 628 -10.69 15.79 -32.41
N THR A 629 -10.01 14.91 -31.66
CA THR A 629 -8.68 14.43 -32.03
C THR A 629 -8.75 13.64 -33.33
N TYR A 630 -9.65 12.66 -33.42
CA TYR A 630 -9.84 11.87 -34.63
C TYR A 630 -10.24 12.75 -35.86
N GLU A 631 -11.16 13.68 -35.68
CA GLU A 631 -11.55 14.65 -36.72
C GLU A 631 -10.36 15.49 -37.20
N LEU A 632 -9.52 15.97 -36.30
CA LEU A 632 -8.33 16.74 -36.64
C LEU A 632 -7.41 15.95 -37.56
N PHE A 633 -7.05 14.72 -37.14
CA PHE A 633 -6.14 13.88 -37.94
C PHE A 633 -6.73 13.48 -39.29
N SER A 634 -8.03 13.22 -39.35
CA SER A 634 -8.74 12.87 -40.59
C SER A 634 -8.69 13.97 -41.67
N ARG A 635 -8.38 15.21 -41.31
CA ARG A 635 -8.19 16.33 -42.27
C ARG A 635 -6.84 16.30 -42.97
N PHE A 636 -5.85 15.55 -42.48
CA PHE A 636 -4.48 15.56 -42.97
C PHE A 636 -3.95 14.16 -43.38
N PRO A 637 -4.70 13.41 -44.22
CA PRO A 637 -4.29 12.07 -44.57
C PRO A 637 -2.95 12.05 -45.30
N GLN A 638 -2.06 11.12 -44.92
CA GLN A 638 -0.76 10.90 -45.55
C GLN A 638 0.17 12.13 -45.54
N ILE A 639 0.03 13.06 -44.57
CA ILE A 639 0.85 14.27 -44.50
C ILE A 639 2.33 13.98 -44.31
N MET A 640 2.67 12.88 -43.60
CA MET A 640 4.05 12.47 -43.33
C MET A 640 4.75 11.97 -44.60
N GLU A 641 4.05 11.33 -45.52
CA GLU A 641 4.61 10.89 -46.80
C GLU A 641 4.96 12.06 -47.72
N LYS A 642 4.22 13.16 -47.62
CA LYS A 642 4.38 14.36 -48.42
C LYS A 642 5.49 15.28 -47.92
N THR A 643 5.94 15.09 -46.65
CA THR A 643 6.86 16.01 -46.01
C THR A 643 7.74 15.27 -44.97
N ALA A 644 9.06 15.28 -45.20
CA ALA A 644 9.99 14.86 -44.15
C ALA A 644 10.02 15.92 -43.05
N ALA A 645 9.35 15.64 -41.93
CA ALA A 645 9.39 16.51 -40.76
C ALA A 645 10.81 16.49 -40.14
N LYS A 646 11.37 17.66 -39.86
CA LYS A 646 12.59 17.79 -39.07
C LYS A 646 12.28 17.59 -37.59
N SER A 647 13.29 17.14 -36.86
CA SER A 647 13.17 17.01 -35.39
C SER A 647 13.10 18.38 -34.70
N ILE A 648 13.82 19.35 -35.19
CA ILE A 648 13.92 20.74 -34.69
C ILE A 648 13.85 21.71 -35.86
N TYR A 649 13.19 22.85 -35.66
CA TYR A 649 13.10 23.96 -36.60
C TYR A 649 13.72 25.20 -35.99
N ASP A 650 14.45 25.99 -36.84
CA ASP A 650 14.84 27.36 -36.47
C ASP A 650 13.62 28.24 -36.32
N ILE A 651 13.31 28.60 -35.06
CA ILE A 651 12.13 29.39 -34.73
C ILE A 651 12.12 30.77 -35.36
N GLY A 652 13.32 31.34 -35.64
CA GLY A 652 13.48 32.63 -36.32
C GLY A 652 12.98 32.63 -37.75
N LEU A 653 12.99 31.45 -38.39
CA LEU A 653 12.56 31.29 -39.81
C LEU A 653 11.09 30.90 -39.95
N LEU A 654 10.36 30.64 -38.83
CA LEU A 654 8.94 30.28 -38.83
C LEU A 654 8.06 31.53 -38.97
N LYS A 655 6.91 31.41 -39.67
CA LYS A 655 5.85 32.40 -39.64
C LYS A 655 5.22 32.51 -38.28
N GLU A 656 4.54 33.59 -37.96
CA GLU A 656 3.98 33.80 -36.62
C GLU A 656 3.00 32.69 -36.19
N GLU A 657 2.12 32.24 -37.08
CA GLU A 657 1.19 31.17 -36.82
C GLU A 657 1.93 29.83 -36.59
N GLU A 658 3.00 29.61 -37.31
CA GLU A 658 3.86 28.41 -37.16
C GLU A 658 4.63 28.45 -35.87
N LYS A 659 5.12 29.60 -35.41
CA LYS A 659 5.78 29.80 -34.12
C LYS A 659 4.82 29.44 -32.97
N ILE A 660 3.58 29.89 -33.03
CA ILE A 660 2.55 29.61 -32.02
C ILE A 660 2.36 28.08 -31.89
N VAL A 661 2.15 27.40 -33.02
CA VAL A 661 1.95 25.94 -33.03
C VAL A 661 3.21 25.23 -32.56
N TYR A 662 4.38 25.59 -33.06
CA TYR A 662 5.66 24.99 -32.71
C TYR A 662 5.96 25.12 -31.22
N ARG A 663 5.82 26.34 -30.67
CA ARG A 663 5.98 26.57 -29.22
C ARG A 663 5.00 25.79 -28.39
N LYS A 664 3.68 25.81 -28.75
CA LYS A 664 2.65 25.09 -27.98
C LYS A 664 2.92 23.58 -27.96
N VAL A 665 3.34 22.97 -29.07
CA VAL A 665 3.75 21.57 -29.13
C VAL A 665 4.88 21.28 -28.15
N ASN A 666 5.95 22.08 -28.18
CA ASN A 666 7.11 21.85 -27.32
C ASN A 666 6.85 22.11 -25.84
N GLN A 667 6.06 23.15 -25.51
CA GLN A 667 5.58 23.38 -24.15
C GLN A 667 4.73 22.19 -23.63
N THR A 668 3.90 21.60 -24.51
CA THR A 668 3.08 20.44 -24.15
C THR A 668 3.93 19.19 -23.98
N ILE A 669 4.92 18.95 -24.83
CA ILE A 669 5.88 17.83 -24.67
C ILE A 669 6.53 17.91 -23.28
N LYS A 670 7.09 19.07 -22.92
CA LYS A 670 7.74 19.27 -21.62
C LYS A 670 6.77 19.03 -20.46
N LYS A 671 5.60 19.68 -20.51
CA LYS A 671 4.59 19.57 -19.45
C LYS A 671 4.07 18.15 -19.31
N PHE A 672 3.74 17.50 -20.42
CA PHE A 672 3.23 16.12 -20.40
C PHE A 672 4.27 15.15 -19.85
N ASP A 673 5.55 15.28 -20.24
CA ASP A 673 6.66 14.47 -19.78
C ASP A 673 6.82 14.58 -18.24
N GLU A 674 6.80 15.80 -17.70
CA GLU A 674 6.88 16.06 -16.26
C GLU A 674 5.66 15.52 -15.48
N GLU A 675 4.47 15.67 -16.04
CA GLU A 675 3.23 15.30 -15.36
C GLU A 675 3.00 13.78 -15.34
N ILE A 676 3.20 13.09 -16.47
CA ILE A 676 3.01 11.64 -16.56
C ILE A 676 4.06 10.87 -15.76
N GLU A 677 5.31 11.36 -15.74
CA GLU A 677 6.38 10.76 -14.92
C GLU A 677 5.99 10.68 -13.43
N ASN A 678 5.26 11.69 -12.96
CA ASN A 678 4.84 11.83 -11.57
C ASN A 678 3.39 11.38 -11.31
N PHE A 679 2.79 10.60 -12.20
CA PHE A 679 1.41 10.10 -12.08
C PHE A 679 0.35 11.22 -11.97
N ARG A 680 0.64 12.43 -12.45
CA ARG A 680 -0.32 13.54 -12.51
C ARG A 680 -1.08 13.54 -13.85
N PHE A 681 -1.79 12.45 -14.09
CA PHE A 681 -2.47 12.18 -15.35
C PHE A 681 -3.50 13.25 -15.73
N ASN A 682 -4.24 13.78 -14.76
CA ASN A 682 -5.26 14.78 -15.00
C ASN A 682 -4.67 16.07 -15.62
N THR A 683 -3.52 16.51 -15.14
CA THR A 683 -2.80 17.67 -15.66
C THR A 683 -2.10 17.38 -16.98
N ALA A 684 -1.58 16.15 -17.14
CA ALA A 684 -1.04 15.68 -18.41
C ALA A 684 -2.12 15.72 -19.51
N ILE A 685 -3.29 15.13 -19.27
CA ILE A 685 -4.41 15.13 -20.22
C ILE A 685 -4.94 16.53 -20.49
N ALA A 686 -5.03 17.40 -19.47
CA ALA A 686 -5.41 18.80 -19.67
C ALA A 686 -4.47 19.52 -20.65
N SER A 687 -3.16 19.25 -20.59
CA SER A 687 -2.19 19.83 -21.52
C SER A 687 -2.41 19.36 -22.97
N LEU A 688 -2.83 18.10 -23.16
CA LEU A 688 -3.23 17.59 -24.48
C LEU A 688 -4.50 18.27 -25.01
N MET A 689 -5.48 18.51 -24.13
CA MET A 689 -6.70 19.22 -24.51
C MET A 689 -6.43 20.68 -24.92
N GLU A 690 -5.51 21.35 -24.21
CA GLU A 690 -5.04 22.69 -24.57
C GLU A 690 -4.33 22.70 -25.94
N LEU A 691 -3.45 21.72 -26.18
CA LEU A 691 -2.75 21.57 -27.46
C LEU A 691 -3.75 21.31 -28.59
N LEU A 692 -4.71 20.40 -28.40
CA LEU A 692 -5.76 20.14 -29.38
C LEU A 692 -6.51 21.41 -29.75
N ASN A 693 -6.87 22.25 -28.78
CA ASN A 693 -7.57 23.51 -29.03
C ASN A 693 -6.73 24.45 -29.93
N GLU A 694 -5.44 24.56 -29.70
CA GLU A 694 -4.54 25.38 -30.51
C GLU A 694 -4.35 24.77 -31.90
N LEU A 695 -4.17 23.48 -32.04
CA LEU A 695 -4.05 22.80 -33.34
C LEU A 695 -5.30 22.98 -34.19
N VAL A 696 -6.49 22.80 -33.63
CA VAL A 696 -7.76 23.01 -34.35
C VAL A 696 -7.90 24.45 -34.87
N LYS A 697 -7.42 25.43 -34.11
CA LYS A 697 -7.50 26.87 -34.45
C LYS A 697 -6.47 27.30 -35.51
N SER A 698 -5.24 26.79 -35.44
CA SER A 698 -4.10 27.39 -36.10
C SER A 698 -3.43 26.49 -37.15
N LEU A 699 -3.63 25.16 -37.09
CA LEU A 699 -2.83 24.22 -37.88
C LEU A 699 -3.06 24.38 -39.40
N ASP A 700 -4.26 24.70 -39.87
CA ASP A 700 -4.58 24.89 -41.28
C ASP A 700 -3.81 26.04 -41.91
N LYS A 701 -3.34 27.00 -41.11
CA LYS A 701 -2.56 28.16 -41.54
C LYS A 701 -1.06 27.88 -41.65
N CYS A 702 -0.62 26.74 -41.17
CA CYS A 702 0.77 26.34 -41.15
C CYS A 702 1.17 25.62 -42.44
N SER A 703 2.46 25.63 -42.75
CA SER A 703 3.02 24.82 -43.82
C SER A 703 2.86 23.32 -43.55
N PRO A 704 2.82 22.47 -44.59
CA PRO A 704 2.74 21.02 -44.45
C PRO A 704 3.84 20.44 -43.55
N LYS A 705 5.01 21.05 -43.47
CA LYS A 705 6.10 20.64 -42.58
C LYS A 705 5.74 20.80 -41.11
N ILE A 706 5.15 21.93 -40.73
CA ILE A 706 4.73 22.17 -39.33
C ILE A 706 3.46 21.37 -39.02
N GLN A 707 2.58 21.16 -39.99
CA GLN A 707 1.40 20.27 -39.81
C GLN A 707 1.83 18.87 -39.51
N SER A 708 2.75 18.29 -40.30
CA SER A 708 3.30 16.94 -40.07
C SER A 708 4.02 16.86 -38.72
N TYR A 709 4.87 17.85 -38.41
CA TYR A 709 5.57 17.93 -37.12
C TYR A 709 4.60 17.91 -35.92
N ALA A 710 3.60 18.75 -35.96
CA ALA A 710 2.65 18.92 -34.85
C ALA A 710 1.76 17.69 -34.62
N LEU A 711 1.23 17.13 -35.73
CA LEU A 711 0.34 15.97 -35.66
C LEU A 711 1.09 14.72 -35.20
N GLU A 712 2.30 14.46 -35.71
CA GLU A 712 3.09 13.31 -35.27
C GLU A 712 3.35 13.37 -33.78
N ARG A 713 3.83 14.51 -33.26
CA ARG A 713 4.11 14.65 -31.82
C ARG A 713 2.87 14.60 -30.97
N PHE A 714 1.77 15.19 -31.45
CA PHE A 714 0.49 15.10 -30.72
C PHE A 714 -0.02 13.67 -30.65
N GLY A 715 0.04 12.89 -31.74
CA GLY A 715 -0.32 11.47 -31.74
C GLY A 715 0.53 10.64 -30.79
N ILE A 716 1.85 10.92 -30.75
CA ILE A 716 2.77 10.24 -29.84
C ILE A 716 2.45 10.59 -28.39
N LEU A 717 2.16 11.85 -28.06
CA LEU A 717 1.78 12.27 -26.70
C LEU A 717 0.44 11.67 -26.25
N VAL A 718 -0.50 11.44 -27.17
CA VAL A 718 -1.80 10.79 -26.88
C VAL A 718 -1.64 9.28 -26.65
N SER A 719 -0.62 8.64 -27.25
CA SER A 719 -0.51 7.18 -27.28
C SER A 719 -0.41 6.48 -25.91
N PRO A 720 0.19 7.04 -24.86
CA PRO A 720 0.16 6.39 -23.55
C PRO A 720 -1.24 6.31 -22.93
N VAL A 721 -2.05 7.36 -23.12
CA VAL A 721 -3.33 7.53 -22.44
C VAL A 721 -4.55 7.06 -23.25
N ALA A 722 -4.45 7.09 -24.60
CA ALA A 722 -5.48 6.62 -25.54
C ALA A 722 -4.82 5.87 -26.71
N PRO A 723 -4.35 4.63 -26.46
CA PRO A 723 -3.45 3.94 -27.37
C PRO A 723 -4.09 3.57 -28.72
N HIS A 724 -5.37 3.16 -28.74
CA HIS A 724 -6.04 2.78 -29.98
C HIS A 724 -6.28 4.00 -30.89
N LEU A 725 -6.74 5.10 -30.28
CA LEU A 725 -6.92 6.37 -30.98
C LEU A 725 -5.60 6.86 -31.60
N ALA A 726 -4.53 6.81 -30.81
CA ALA A 726 -3.22 7.30 -31.26
C ALA A 726 -2.64 6.46 -32.40
N GLU A 727 -2.71 5.16 -32.33
CA GLU A 727 -2.28 4.25 -33.41
C GLU A 727 -3.04 4.57 -34.70
N GLU A 728 -4.37 4.72 -34.64
CA GLU A 728 -5.19 5.04 -35.81
C GLU A 728 -4.85 6.42 -36.37
N CYS A 729 -4.76 7.43 -35.51
CA CYS A 729 -4.40 8.78 -35.90
C CYS A 729 -3.03 8.87 -36.58
N LEU A 730 -2.03 8.17 -36.03
CA LEU A 730 -0.69 8.11 -36.60
C LEU A 730 -0.68 7.37 -37.94
N GLN A 731 -1.48 6.31 -38.11
CA GLN A 731 -1.66 5.64 -39.38
C GLN A 731 -2.33 6.53 -40.44
N ILE A 732 -3.36 7.29 -40.07
CA ILE A 732 -4.04 8.23 -40.97
C ILE A 732 -3.04 9.24 -41.57
N ILE A 733 -2.14 9.76 -40.78
CA ILE A 733 -1.15 10.75 -41.23
C ILE A 733 0.05 10.13 -41.98
N GLY A 734 0.11 8.80 -42.13
CA GLY A 734 1.10 8.08 -42.93
C GLY A 734 2.25 7.48 -42.15
N ARG A 735 2.08 7.19 -40.85
CA ARG A 735 3.02 6.36 -40.10
C ARG A 735 2.79 4.90 -40.47
N ASN A 736 3.81 4.22 -40.98
CA ASN A 736 3.68 2.85 -41.46
C ASN A 736 3.72 1.79 -40.36
N ASP A 737 4.46 2.05 -39.29
CA ASP A 737 4.62 1.12 -38.16
C ASP A 737 3.84 1.57 -36.93
N SER A 738 3.35 0.60 -36.15
CA SER A 738 2.79 0.84 -34.81
C SER A 738 3.79 1.60 -33.93
N ILE A 739 3.29 2.58 -33.19
CA ILE A 739 4.10 3.36 -32.25
C ILE A 739 4.72 2.48 -31.15
N PHE A 740 4.06 1.38 -30.79
CA PHE A 740 4.54 0.46 -29.76
C PHE A 740 5.48 -0.64 -30.30
N LYS A 741 5.50 -0.84 -31.61
CA LYS A 741 6.46 -1.71 -32.29
C LYS A 741 7.78 -0.97 -32.55
N SER A 742 7.68 0.28 -32.99
CA SER A 742 8.82 1.18 -33.24
C SER A 742 8.70 2.40 -32.33
N PRO A 743 8.98 2.22 -31.00
CA PRO A 743 8.75 3.26 -30.01
C PRO A 743 9.67 4.45 -30.22
N VAL A 744 9.11 5.65 -30.09
CA VAL A 744 9.82 6.92 -30.16
C VAL A 744 9.22 7.91 -29.18
N TRP A 745 10.07 8.68 -28.53
CA TRP A 745 9.69 9.82 -27.72
C TRP A 745 10.52 11.04 -28.11
N TYR A 746 9.89 12.20 -28.19
CA TYR A 746 10.57 13.44 -28.52
C TYR A 746 10.78 14.31 -27.29
N ASN A 747 11.99 14.84 -27.12
CA ASN A 747 12.25 15.88 -26.14
C ASN A 747 11.75 17.24 -26.67
N ALA A 748 11.37 18.12 -25.77
CA ALA A 748 11.01 19.48 -26.12
C ALA A 748 12.25 20.25 -26.62
N ASP A 749 12.07 21.05 -27.66
CA ASP A 749 13.10 21.98 -28.13
C ASP A 749 13.29 23.12 -27.11
N PRO A 750 14.47 23.28 -26.51
CA PRO A 750 14.70 24.32 -25.52
C PRO A 750 14.47 25.77 -26.06
N GLU A 751 14.76 26.01 -27.32
CA GLU A 751 14.55 27.35 -27.94
C GLU A 751 13.05 27.66 -28.04
N ALA A 752 12.23 26.66 -28.34
CA ALA A 752 10.79 26.83 -28.40
C ALA A 752 10.15 27.12 -27.03
N LEU A 753 10.85 26.81 -25.95
CA LEU A 753 10.40 27.07 -24.58
C LEU A 753 10.70 28.49 -24.09
N ILE A 754 11.52 29.23 -24.82
CA ILE A 754 11.83 30.63 -24.51
C ILE A 754 10.61 31.47 -24.89
N GLU A 755 9.94 32.04 -23.89
CA GLU A 755 8.85 32.95 -24.09
C GLU A 755 9.40 34.34 -24.44
N ASP A 756 9.01 34.90 -25.57
CA ASP A 756 9.36 36.29 -25.92
C ASP A 756 8.47 37.27 -25.16
N LYS A 757 7.29 36.82 -24.73
CA LYS A 757 6.27 37.64 -24.07
C LYS A 757 5.74 36.92 -22.85
N VAL A 758 5.27 37.69 -21.90
CA VAL A 758 4.64 37.20 -20.66
C VAL A 758 3.40 37.98 -20.32
N ASN A 759 2.43 37.28 -19.76
CA ASN A 759 1.19 37.88 -19.28
C ASN A 759 1.37 38.48 -17.90
N PHE A 760 1.31 39.78 -17.78
CA PHE A 760 1.25 40.49 -16.53
C PHE A 760 -0.18 40.56 -16.00
N ALA A 761 -0.37 40.04 -14.78
CA ALA A 761 -1.62 40.22 -14.05
C ALA A 761 -1.71 41.66 -13.53
N VAL A 762 -2.57 42.48 -14.13
CA VAL A 762 -2.77 43.86 -13.70
C VAL A 762 -3.85 43.92 -12.63
N GLN A 763 -3.45 44.43 -11.46
CA GLN A 763 -4.32 44.56 -10.30
C GLN A 763 -4.54 46.02 -9.93
N VAL A 764 -5.70 46.29 -9.36
CA VAL A 764 -6.00 47.58 -8.70
C VAL A 764 -6.49 47.24 -7.30
N ASN A 765 -5.77 47.73 -6.29
CA ASN A 765 -6.01 47.43 -4.88
C ASN A 765 -6.03 45.89 -4.61
N GLY A 766 -5.09 45.16 -5.22
CA GLY A 766 -4.96 43.70 -5.06
C GLY A 766 -5.99 42.83 -5.79
N LYS A 767 -6.92 43.46 -6.54
CA LYS A 767 -7.93 42.72 -7.34
C LYS A 767 -7.54 42.75 -8.81
N LEU A 768 -7.50 41.55 -9.45
CA LEU A 768 -7.23 41.42 -10.88
C LEU A 768 -8.25 42.20 -11.71
N ARG A 769 -7.77 43.06 -12.64
CA ARG A 769 -8.61 43.91 -13.51
C ARG A 769 -8.36 43.65 -14.99
N ALA A 770 -7.12 43.33 -15.35
CA ALA A 770 -6.75 43.02 -16.71
C ALA A 770 -5.56 42.06 -16.71
N THR A 771 -5.28 41.49 -17.88
CA THR A 771 -4.04 40.80 -18.20
C THR A 771 -3.48 41.42 -19.45
N ILE A 772 -2.25 41.90 -19.42
CA ILE A 772 -1.56 42.45 -20.57
C ILE A 772 -0.39 41.62 -20.97
N GLU A 773 -0.20 41.42 -22.25
CA GLU A 773 0.95 40.72 -22.81
C GLU A 773 2.10 41.70 -23.06
N MET A 774 3.25 41.44 -22.47
CA MET A 774 4.46 42.29 -22.60
C MET A 774 5.67 41.43 -22.90
N PRO A 775 6.71 41.95 -23.56
CA PRO A 775 7.97 41.26 -23.71
C PRO A 775 8.52 40.76 -22.37
N ILE A 776 9.13 39.55 -22.33
CA ILE A 776 9.74 39.03 -21.12
C ILE A 776 10.87 39.98 -20.66
N ASN A 777 10.99 40.17 -19.38
CA ASN A 777 11.94 41.09 -18.75
C ASN A 777 11.65 42.59 -19.03
N SER A 778 10.48 42.97 -19.55
CA SER A 778 10.11 44.40 -19.69
C SER A 778 10.36 45.14 -18.38
N ALA A 779 10.87 46.36 -18.53
CA ALA A 779 11.07 47.25 -17.39
C ALA A 779 9.73 47.74 -16.81
N GLN A 780 9.71 48.07 -15.54
CA GLN A 780 8.48 48.53 -14.86
C GLN A 780 7.79 49.67 -15.62
N GLU A 781 8.55 50.62 -16.16
CA GLU A 781 8.03 51.75 -16.92
C GLU A 781 7.37 51.36 -18.25
N GLU A 782 7.87 50.32 -18.91
CA GLU A 782 7.27 49.78 -20.15
C GLU A 782 5.95 49.08 -19.82
N VAL A 783 5.95 48.24 -18.77
CA VAL A 783 4.73 47.57 -18.31
C VAL A 783 3.70 48.60 -17.87
N LYS A 784 4.11 49.66 -17.17
CA LYS A 784 3.24 50.78 -16.78
C LYS A 784 2.58 51.44 -18.00
N LYS A 785 3.35 51.72 -19.05
CA LYS A 785 2.79 52.29 -20.31
C LYS A 785 1.72 51.36 -20.90
N GLY A 786 1.95 50.09 -20.96
CA GLY A 786 0.98 49.09 -21.43
C GLY A 786 -0.28 49.02 -20.54
N VAL A 787 -0.13 49.13 -19.23
CA VAL A 787 -1.23 49.13 -18.27
C VAL A 787 -2.09 50.37 -18.36
N MET A 788 -1.48 51.54 -18.61
CA MET A 788 -2.15 52.86 -18.68
C MET A 788 -2.90 53.12 -19.97
N VAL A 789 -2.88 52.21 -20.94
CA VAL A 789 -3.72 52.28 -22.14
C VAL A 789 -4.83 51.23 -22.13
N GLU A 790 -4.91 50.42 -21.08
CA GLU A 790 -5.90 49.34 -20.95
C GLU A 790 -7.22 49.90 -20.36
N ASP A 791 -8.25 49.99 -21.14
CA ASP A 791 -9.56 50.56 -20.77
C ASP A 791 -10.14 49.93 -19.53
N LYS A 792 -9.95 48.60 -19.36
CA LYS A 792 -10.44 47.85 -18.20
C LYS A 792 -9.78 48.28 -16.90
N VAL A 793 -8.56 48.78 -16.94
CA VAL A 793 -7.82 49.29 -15.80
C VAL A 793 -8.14 50.73 -15.54
N LEU A 794 -8.20 51.55 -16.59
CA LEU A 794 -8.48 53.02 -16.51
C LEU A 794 -9.78 53.32 -15.76
N LYS A 795 -10.83 52.51 -15.97
CA LYS A 795 -12.12 52.63 -15.25
C LYS A 795 -11.99 52.58 -13.72
N TYR A 796 -10.97 51.90 -13.20
CA TYR A 796 -10.75 51.81 -11.77
C TYR A 796 -9.79 52.84 -11.22
N LEU A 797 -9.12 53.59 -12.09
CA LEU A 797 -8.20 54.68 -11.74
C LEU A 797 -8.86 56.02 -11.84
N GLU A 798 -9.99 56.15 -12.55
CA GLU A 798 -10.70 57.40 -12.80
C GLU A 798 -11.10 58.09 -11.48
N GLY A 799 -10.69 59.33 -11.31
CA GLY A 799 -10.95 60.14 -10.11
C GLY A 799 -10.17 59.74 -8.85
N LYS A 800 -9.18 58.88 -8.98
CA LYS A 800 -8.40 58.38 -7.82
C LYS A 800 -6.92 58.74 -7.96
N ALA A 801 -6.27 59.02 -6.82
CA ALA A 801 -4.85 59.22 -6.79
C ALA A 801 -4.09 57.91 -6.62
N ILE A 802 -3.05 57.66 -7.44
CA ILE A 802 -2.18 56.50 -7.31
C ILE A 802 -1.26 56.75 -6.10
N VAL A 803 -1.34 55.86 -5.10
CA VAL A 803 -0.58 55.95 -3.88
C VAL A 803 0.70 55.11 -3.95
N LYS A 804 0.63 53.92 -4.60
CA LYS A 804 1.75 53.02 -4.72
C LYS A 804 1.60 52.09 -5.94
N GLU A 805 2.72 51.81 -6.59
CA GLU A 805 2.81 50.81 -7.63
C GLU A 805 3.69 49.62 -7.14
N ILE A 806 3.23 48.40 -7.31
CA ILE A 806 3.94 47.20 -6.94
C ILE A 806 4.18 46.40 -8.23
N PHE A 807 5.45 46.28 -8.58
CA PHE A 807 5.87 45.54 -9.75
C PHE A 807 6.60 44.25 -9.35
N VAL A 808 6.09 43.14 -9.81
CA VAL A 808 6.77 41.84 -9.71
C VAL A 808 7.12 41.43 -11.13
N LYS A 809 8.42 41.40 -11.44
CA LYS A 809 8.95 41.15 -12.77
C LYS A 809 8.33 39.87 -13.37
N ASN A 810 7.83 40.00 -14.63
CA ASN A 810 7.21 38.91 -15.38
C ASN A 810 5.96 38.27 -14.75
N LYS A 811 5.30 38.95 -13.78
CA LYS A 811 4.14 38.38 -13.07
C LYS A 811 3.02 39.34 -12.81
N ILE A 812 3.26 40.39 -12.07
CA ILE A 812 2.20 41.25 -11.53
C ILE A 812 2.60 42.70 -11.63
N TYR A 813 1.60 43.53 -12.01
CA TYR A 813 1.63 44.98 -11.84
C TYR A 813 0.39 45.38 -11.04
N ASN A 814 0.59 45.79 -9.81
CA ASN A 814 -0.51 46.18 -8.92
C ASN A 814 -0.47 47.66 -8.59
N ILE A 815 -1.55 48.39 -8.89
CA ILE A 815 -1.74 49.82 -8.62
C ILE A 815 -2.57 49.94 -7.36
N VAL A 816 -2.06 50.64 -6.37
CA VAL A 816 -2.81 50.98 -5.15
C VAL A 816 -3.32 52.41 -5.32
N VAL A 817 -4.63 52.60 -5.29
CA VAL A 817 -5.30 53.91 -5.42
C VAL A 817 -6.11 54.21 -4.16
N LYS A 818 -6.25 55.52 -3.90
CA LYS A 818 -7.04 56.08 -2.81
C LYS A 818 -8.09 57.05 -3.36
#